data_41e9e06229f5a42bee41eeb9c412ec60
#
_entry.id   41e9e06229f5a42bee41eeb9c412ec60
#
_cell.length_a   1.000
_cell.length_b   1.000
_cell.length_c   1.000
_cell.angle_alpha   90.00
_cell.angle_beta   90.00
_cell.angle_gamma   90.00
#
_symmetry.space_group_name_H-M   'P 1'
#
loop_
_entity.id
_entity.type
_entity.pdbx_description
1 polymer ?
#
loop_
_entity_poly.entity_id
_entity_poly.type
_entity_poly.pdbx_seq_one_letter_code
_entity_poly.pdbx_strand_id
1 'polypeptide(L)'
;MIHTYFQKLINKTIIITTMKNEESNNKLLKFKSTAEIQVPKKTIDQVIGQDHAVEVIKKAAVQRRHVLLIGEPGTGKSLVGIALAELLPKEKLVDVLSFINPNDDNEPLIRTAPAKKGREMVLQSKLENMNSMRGSNTFFFIIAIIGMIAPWWMRSYYSQTDGIIAANIMFAATFLGSMALMVGLIIVMNMSKRVGGPKTSTPRLIVDNYEKNLAPFIDATGAHAGALLGDVLHDPFQSGGLGTPAHERVVAGMIHKAHMGVLFIDEVALLNKTSQQELLTAIQEGKFAITGQSERSAGAMVRTQPVPCKFILVAAGNLDGVNELHPALRSRIRGYGYEIYMQDSMKDTPENRLKLAQFVAQEVKKDGKIPHFTKEAVEYIIEEARKKANRKNHLTLRLRELGGLVRTAGDVAIEQNAKLVTIAHLELAKKVARGLEKQLADKYIENKKDYEVIVTKGAKVGRINGLAVLGSGGSLSGIIQPIEAEVTYGGKETKIIATGKLGEIAKEAITNVSALIKKYFGEDIKEKYDLYVQFLQTYEGLEGDSASLAVATALISALKKIPINQEFAITGSVSVRGEALPIGGATAKIEAAIDAGIKNVIVPRSNLQDIVIDKERLKKIKIIPVDNFVDVLEHILIWNGKRPILTQIKKSAKDM
;
A
#
# COMPACT_ATOMS: atom_id res chain seq x y z
N MET A 1 14.87 -6.88 -52.24
CA MET A 1 13.53 -6.39 -52.62
C MET A 1 12.42 -6.98 -51.73
N ILE A 2 12.37 -8.28 -51.53
CA ILE A 2 11.32 -8.95 -50.71
C ILE A 2 11.31 -8.48 -49.25
N HIS A 3 12.49 -8.26 -48.67
CA HIS A 3 12.65 -7.84 -47.25
C HIS A 3 12.12 -6.40 -47.00
N THR A 4 12.30 -5.52 -47.99
CA THR A 4 11.80 -4.11 -47.91
C THR A 4 10.29 -4.06 -48.07
N TYR A 5 9.70 -5.00 -48.82
CA TYR A 5 8.26 -5.12 -49.00
C TYR A 5 7.55 -5.62 -47.76
N PHE A 6 8.12 -6.63 -47.06
CA PHE A 6 7.62 -7.14 -45.78
C PHE A 6 7.68 -6.09 -44.66
N GLN A 7 8.75 -5.29 -44.61
CA GLN A 7 8.86 -4.19 -43.64
C GLN A 7 7.83 -3.08 -43.87
N LYS A 8 7.57 -2.72 -45.15
CA LYS A 8 6.48 -1.81 -45.47
C LYS A 8 5.11 -2.39 -45.07
N LEU A 9 4.91 -3.70 -45.24
CA LEU A 9 3.67 -4.36 -44.82
C LEU A 9 3.51 -4.39 -43.29
N ILE A 10 4.56 -4.71 -42.56
CA ILE A 10 4.53 -4.72 -41.07
C ILE A 10 4.26 -3.34 -40.52
N ASN A 11 4.98 -2.31 -41.00
CA ASN A 11 4.72 -0.93 -40.58
C ASN A 11 3.33 -0.47 -41.02
N LYS A 12 2.87 -0.86 -42.23
CA LYS A 12 1.53 -0.57 -42.69
C LYS A 12 0.45 -1.30 -41.92
N THR A 13 0.69 -2.53 -41.51
CA THR A 13 -0.25 -3.32 -40.69
C THR A 13 -0.32 -2.77 -39.25
N ILE A 14 0.81 -2.38 -38.66
CA ILE A 14 0.82 -1.71 -37.33
C ILE A 14 0.08 -0.36 -37.44
N ILE A 15 0.35 0.43 -38.46
CA ILE A 15 -0.31 1.74 -38.70
C ILE A 15 -1.80 1.57 -38.99
N ILE A 16 -2.19 0.61 -39.84
CA ILE A 16 -3.60 0.38 -40.22
C ILE A 16 -4.39 -0.21 -39.06
N THR A 17 -3.81 -1.10 -38.26
CA THR A 17 -4.49 -1.66 -37.07
C THR A 17 -4.67 -0.58 -36.00
N THR A 18 -3.68 0.32 -35.84
CA THR A 18 -3.80 1.46 -34.92
C THR A 18 -4.83 2.50 -35.44
N MET A 19 -4.84 2.82 -36.73
CA MET A 19 -5.80 3.78 -37.32
C MET A 19 -7.24 3.26 -37.33
N LYS A 20 -7.50 2.00 -37.67
CA LYS A 20 -8.86 1.42 -37.60
C LYS A 20 -9.40 1.35 -36.15
N ASN A 21 -8.55 1.11 -35.17
CA ASN A 21 -8.94 1.18 -33.78
C ASN A 21 -9.17 2.62 -33.31
N GLU A 22 -8.40 3.60 -33.78
CA GLU A 22 -8.57 5.02 -33.44
C GLU A 22 -9.89 5.60 -33.98
N GLU A 23 -10.28 5.33 -35.26
CA GLU A 23 -11.51 5.86 -35.83
C GLU A 23 -12.79 5.23 -35.27
N SER A 24 -12.77 3.94 -34.96
CA SER A 24 -13.92 3.26 -34.34
C SER A 24 -14.11 3.65 -32.88
N ASN A 25 -13.05 4.03 -32.16
CA ASN A 25 -13.03 4.31 -30.73
C ASN A 25 -13.33 5.77 -30.36
N ASN A 26 -13.08 6.74 -31.28
CA ASN A 26 -13.37 8.17 -31.04
C ASN A 26 -14.87 8.50 -30.98
N LYS A 27 -15.75 7.59 -31.41
CA LYS A 27 -17.21 7.84 -31.41
C LYS A 27 -17.93 7.52 -30.11
N LEU A 28 -17.27 6.94 -29.09
CA LEU A 28 -17.93 6.37 -27.91
C LEU A 28 -17.97 7.26 -26.67
N LEU A 29 -17.03 8.19 -26.50
CA LEU A 29 -17.07 9.14 -25.39
C LEU A 29 -17.98 10.32 -25.75
N LYS A 30 -19.20 10.34 -25.24
CA LYS A 30 -20.26 11.33 -25.57
C LYS A 30 -20.29 12.56 -24.66
N PHE A 31 -19.23 12.88 -23.91
CA PHE A 31 -19.16 14.04 -23.05
C PHE A 31 -18.15 15.06 -23.57
N LYS A 32 -18.32 16.35 -23.21
CA LYS A 32 -17.39 17.44 -23.51
C LYS A 32 -16.33 17.60 -22.40
N SER A 33 -16.74 17.40 -21.17
CA SER A 33 -15.84 17.46 -20.01
C SER A 33 -16.25 16.46 -18.93
N THR A 34 -15.34 16.19 -17.99
CA THR A 34 -15.63 15.31 -16.84
C THR A 34 -16.71 15.84 -15.90
N ALA A 35 -17.13 17.12 -16.05
CA ALA A 35 -18.25 17.69 -15.29
C ALA A 35 -19.60 17.01 -15.64
N GLU A 36 -19.73 16.47 -16.86
CA GLU A 36 -20.94 15.79 -17.33
C GLU A 36 -21.02 14.33 -16.84
N ILE A 37 -19.94 13.79 -16.27
CA ILE A 37 -19.86 12.40 -15.84
C ILE A 37 -20.41 12.29 -14.42
N GLN A 38 -21.48 11.51 -14.22
CA GLN A 38 -22.04 11.25 -12.90
C GLN A 38 -21.12 10.33 -12.09
N VAL A 39 -20.64 10.80 -10.96
CA VAL A 39 -19.86 10.01 -10.00
C VAL A 39 -20.81 9.25 -9.09
N PRO A 40 -20.75 7.91 -9.01
CA PRO A 40 -21.60 7.12 -8.13
C PRO A 40 -21.44 7.53 -6.66
N LYS A 41 -22.56 7.50 -5.92
CA LYS A 41 -22.56 7.82 -4.48
C LYS A 41 -22.06 6.66 -3.63
N LYS A 42 -22.32 5.40 -4.03
CA LYS A 42 -21.91 4.21 -3.30
C LYS A 42 -20.46 3.86 -3.65
N THR A 43 -19.66 3.60 -2.64
CA THR A 43 -18.23 3.25 -2.83
C THR A 43 -18.04 1.99 -3.66
N ILE A 44 -18.95 1.01 -3.55
CA ILE A 44 -18.88 -0.22 -4.34
C ILE A 44 -18.96 0.02 -5.86
N ASP A 45 -19.71 1.02 -6.29
CA ASP A 45 -19.90 1.38 -7.69
C ASP A 45 -18.76 2.29 -8.20
N GLN A 46 -17.89 2.75 -7.30
CA GLN A 46 -16.66 3.50 -7.62
C GLN A 46 -15.47 2.59 -7.88
N VAL A 47 -15.56 1.30 -7.55
CA VAL A 47 -14.50 0.32 -7.79
C VAL A 47 -14.42 0.01 -9.29
N ILE A 48 -13.24 0.22 -9.88
CA ILE A 48 -13.03 0.13 -11.32
C ILE A 48 -12.22 -1.12 -11.67
N GLY A 49 -12.70 -1.88 -12.65
CA GLY A 49 -11.99 -3.01 -13.25
C GLY A 49 -11.79 -4.22 -12.33
N GLN A 50 -12.43 -4.23 -11.16
CA GLN A 50 -12.35 -5.31 -10.17
C GLN A 50 -13.68 -6.04 -10.04
N ASP A 51 -14.34 -6.34 -11.15
CA ASP A 51 -15.71 -6.85 -11.17
C ASP A 51 -15.86 -8.16 -10.34
N HIS A 52 -14.88 -9.07 -10.42
CA HIS A 52 -14.84 -10.29 -9.61
C HIS A 52 -14.72 -9.97 -8.10
N ALA A 53 -13.83 -9.05 -7.72
CA ALA A 53 -13.68 -8.64 -6.32
C ALA A 53 -14.98 -8.03 -5.78
N VAL A 54 -15.65 -7.18 -6.56
CA VAL A 54 -16.96 -6.58 -6.22
C VAL A 54 -18.02 -7.65 -5.98
N GLU A 55 -18.10 -8.68 -6.83
CA GLU A 55 -19.06 -9.78 -6.67
C GLU A 55 -18.79 -10.56 -5.37
N VAL A 56 -17.54 -10.91 -5.11
CA VAL A 56 -17.16 -11.65 -3.90
C VAL A 56 -17.40 -10.83 -2.63
N ILE A 57 -17.11 -9.52 -2.66
CA ILE A 57 -17.35 -8.61 -1.53
C ILE A 57 -18.83 -8.50 -1.19
N LYS A 58 -19.74 -8.46 -2.18
CA LYS A 58 -21.20 -8.51 -1.93
C LYS A 58 -21.59 -9.80 -1.21
N LYS A 59 -21.04 -10.95 -1.60
CA LYS A 59 -21.27 -12.23 -0.92
C LYS A 59 -20.67 -12.23 0.49
N ALA A 60 -19.44 -11.69 0.65
CA ALA A 60 -18.78 -11.58 1.94
C ALA A 60 -19.56 -10.71 2.94
N ALA A 61 -20.15 -9.60 2.49
CA ALA A 61 -20.98 -8.73 3.32
C ALA A 61 -22.22 -9.46 3.86
N VAL A 62 -22.96 -10.17 2.99
CA VAL A 62 -24.17 -10.91 3.38
C VAL A 62 -23.86 -12.04 4.35
N GLN A 63 -22.78 -12.79 4.10
CA GLN A 63 -22.40 -13.96 4.89
C GLN A 63 -21.47 -13.62 6.06
N ARG A 64 -21.05 -12.35 6.22
CA ARG A 64 -20.09 -11.88 7.21
C ARG A 64 -18.76 -12.68 7.20
N ARG A 65 -18.20 -12.89 5.99
CA ARG A 65 -16.97 -13.65 5.78
C ARG A 65 -15.75 -12.74 5.75
N HIS A 66 -14.61 -13.23 6.27
CA HIS A 66 -13.33 -12.54 6.17
C HIS A 66 -12.83 -12.51 4.72
N VAL A 67 -11.98 -11.54 4.39
CA VAL A 67 -11.45 -11.38 3.03
C VAL A 67 -9.96 -11.12 3.08
N LEU A 68 -9.20 -11.81 2.22
CA LEU A 68 -7.80 -11.53 1.94
C LEU A 68 -7.67 -10.98 0.52
N LEU A 69 -7.22 -9.72 0.40
CA LEU A 69 -7.02 -9.02 -0.87
C LEU A 69 -5.54 -9.04 -1.22
N ILE A 70 -5.17 -9.74 -2.29
CA ILE A 70 -3.79 -9.82 -2.77
C ILE A 70 -3.67 -9.06 -4.08
N GLY A 71 -2.68 -8.19 -4.21
CA GLY A 71 -2.43 -7.47 -5.44
C GLY A 71 -1.47 -6.30 -5.28
N GLU A 72 -1.10 -5.72 -6.42
CA GLU A 72 -0.18 -4.60 -6.51
C GLU A 72 -0.69 -3.36 -5.74
N PRO A 73 0.21 -2.49 -5.27
CA PRO A 73 -0.15 -1.22 -4.68
C PRO A 73 -0.97 -0.35 -5.64
N GLY A 74 -2.03 0.30 -5.13
CA GLY A 74 -2.86 1.20 -5.94
C GLY A 74 -3.96 0.54 -6.77
N THR A 75 -4.22 -0.76 -6.61
CA THR A 75 -5.30 -1.51 -7.30
C THR A 75 -6.68 -1.38 -6.64
N GLY A 76 -6.81 -0.55 -5.59
CA GLY A 76 -8.11 -0.26 -4.96
C GLY A 76 -8.47 -1.13 -3.77
N LYS A 77 -7.51 -1.86 -3.15
CA LYS A 77 -7.75 -2.74 -1.99
C LYS A 77 -8.50 -2.05 -0.84
N SER A 78 -8.05 -0.86 -0.43
CA SER A 78 -8.69 -0.09 0.66
C SER A 78 -10.11 0.36 0.29
N LEU A 79 -10.34 0.74 -0.97
CA LEU A 79 -11.67 1.13 -1.46
C LEU A 79 -12.66 -0.04 -1.37
N VAL A 80 -12.21 -1.24 -1.70
CA VAL A 80 -13.00 -2.49 -1.57
C VAL A 80 -13.33 -2.77 -0.10
N GLY A 81 -12.40 -2.52 0.83
CA GLY A 81 -12.65 -2.64 2.28
C GLY A 81 -13.72 -1.67 2.79
N ILE A 82 -13.67 -0.41 2.36
CA ILE A 82 -14.70 0.60 2.68
C ILE A 82 -16.06 0.20 2.10
N ALA A 83 -16.07 -0.25 0.84
CA ALA A 83 -17.29 -0.70 0.18
C ALA A 83 -17.96 -1.87 0.92
N LEU A 84 -17.17 -2.80 1.48
CA LEU A 84 -17.71 -3.89 2.31
C LEU A 84 -18.39 -3.35 3.57
N ALA A 85 -17.80 -2.36 4.24
CA ALA A 85 -18.41 -1.77 5.43
C ALA A 85 -19.75 -1.06 5.12
N GLU A 86 -19.84 -0.36 3.97
CA GLU A 86 -21.09 0.27 3.51
C GLU A 86 -22.21 -0.74 3.22
N LEU A 87 -21.86 -1.97 2.83
CA LEU A 87 -22.83 -3.04 2.54
C LEU A 87 -23.35 -3.75 3.79
N LEU A 88 -22.73 -3.55 4.97
CA LEU A 88 -23.14 -4.21 6.19
C LEU A 88 -24.40 -3.57 6.78
N PRO A 89 -25.29 -4.38 7.40
CA PRO A 89 -26.52 -3.87 8.05
C PRO A 89 -26.17 -3.01 9.29
N LYS A 90 -26.90 -1.91 9.45
CA LYS A 90 -26.69 -0.87 10.48
C LYS A 90 -27.23 -1.24 11.88
N GLU A 91 -28.11 -2.23 11.95
CA GLU A 91 -29.06 -2.43 13.06
C GLU A 91 -28.47 -3.11 14.31
N LYS A 92 -27.20 -3.48 14.31
CA LYS A 92 -26.58 -4.28 15.39
C LYS A 92 -25.40 -3.60 16.08
N LEU A 93 -25.29 -2.27 15.95
CA LEU A 93 -24.23 -1.54 16.65
C LEU A 93 -24.56 -1.47 18.15
N VAL A 94 -23.53 -1.66 18.97
CA VAL A 94 -23.63 -1.58 20.43
C VAL A 94 -22.55 -0.63 20.97
N ASP A 95 -22.90 0.09 22.00
CA ASP A 95 -21.94 0.82 22.82
C ASP A 95 -21.36 -0.13 23.87
N VAL A 96 -20.09 0.03 24.22
CA VAL A 96 -19.41 -0.81 25.22
C VAL A 96 -18.94 0.08 26.36
N LEU A 97 -19.29 -0.31 27.58
CA LEU A 97 -18.95 0.42 28.81
C LEU A 97 -18.14 -0.47 29.74
N SER A 98 -17.17 0.16 30.41
CA SER A 98 -16.39 -0.43 31.50
C SER A 98 -16.91 0.07 32.85
N PHE A 99 -17.15 -0.86 33.77
CA PHE A 99 -17.64 -0.61 35.12
C PHE A 99 -16.62 -1.09 36.14
N ILE A 100 -16.68 -0.51 37.33
CA ILE A 100 -15.92 -1.04 38.48
C ILE A 100 -16.40 -2.45 38.79
N ASN A 101 -15.46 -3.31 39.15
CA ASN A 101 -15.76 -4.63 39.72
C ASN A 101 -15.62 -4.54 41.24
N PRO A 102 -16.73 -4.73 42.01
CA PRO A 102 -16.64 -4.66 43.46
C PRO A 102 -15.80 -5.79 44.10
N ASN A 103 -15.62 -6.91 43.37
CA ASN A 103 -14.91 -8.08 43.87
C ASN A 103 -13.41 -8.07 43.54
N ASP A 104 -13.04 -7.43 42.43
CA ASP A 104 -11.64 -7.33 41.99
C ASP A 104 -11.41 -6.03 41.21
N ASP A 105 -10.68 -5.10 41.81
CA ASP A 105 -10.35 -3.81 41.19
C ASP A 105 -9.51 -3.97 39.90
N ASN A 106 -8.82 -5.10 39.69
CA ASN A 106 -7.98 -5.37 38.53
C ASN A 106 -8.72 -6.06 37.38
N GLU A 107 -9.98 -6.47 37.57
CA GLU A 107 -10.84 -7.06 36.53
C GLU A 107 -12.08 -6.20 36.26
N PRO A 108 -11.98 -5.07 35.53
CA PRO A 108 -13.13 -4.25 35.15
C PRO A 108 -14.22 -5.03 34.45
N LEU A 109 -15.48 -4.81 34.88
CA LEU A 109 -16.65 -5.44 34.27
C LEU A 109 -16.99 -4.75 32.94
N ILE A 110 -17.38 -5.56 31.94
CA ILE A 110 -17.78 -5.05 30.62
C ILE A 110 -19.27 -5.27 30.40
N ARG A 111 -19.97 -4.20 30.03
CA ARG A 111 -21.39 -4.26 29.65
C ARG A 111 -21.61 -3.61 28.30
N THR A 112 -22.58 -4.13 27.55
CA THR A 112 -22.99 -3.59 26.25
C THR A 112 -24.35 -2.94 26.38
N ALA A 113 -24.55 -1.83 25.66
CA ALA A 113 -25.82 -1.16 25.52
C ALA A 113 -26.12 -0.99 24.01
N PRO A 114 -27.40 -0.86 23.60
CA PRO A 114 -27.72 -0.46 22.24
C PRO A 114 -27.01 0.84 21.86
N ALA A 115 -26.62 0.97 20.59
CA ALA A 115 -25.98 2.20 20.12
C ALA A 115 -26.79 3.45 20.51
N LYS A 116 -26.10 4.52 20.87
CA LYS A 116 -26.62 5.80 21.38
C LYS A 116 -27.03 5.83 22.86
N LYS A 117 -27.29 4.69 23.51
CA LYS A 117 -27.66 4.64 24.93
C LYS A 117 -26.46 4.70 25.89
N GLY A 118 -25.25 4.40 25.44
CA GLY A 118 -24.05 4.43 26.29
C GLY A 118 -23.77 5.79 26.90
N ARG A 119 -23.93 6.89 26.13
CA ARG A 119 -23.77 8.25 26.64
C ARG A 119 -24.83 8.62 27.67
N GLU A 120 -26.08 8.19 27.49
CA GLU A 120 -27.18 8.42 28.43
C GLU A 120 -26.90 7.72 29.76
N MET A 121 -26.45 6.46 29.73
CA MET A 121 -26.09 5.70 30.94
C MET A 121 -24.97 6.37 31.73
N VAL A 122 -23.93 6.88 31.04
CA VAL A 122 -22.85 7.63 31.68
C VAL A 122 -23.40 8.93 32.32
N LEU A 123 -24.26 9.66 31.62
CA LEU A 123 -24.85 10.89 32.12
C LEU A 123 -25.75 10.64 33.33
N GLN A 124 -26.62 9.63 33.28
CA GLN A 124 -27.47 9.25 34.41
C GLN A 124 -26.66 8.89 35.65
N SER A 125 -25.62 8.05 35.47
CA SER A 125 -24.72 7.68 36.57
C SER A 125 -24.00 8.90 37.18
N LYS A 126 -23.59 9.88 36.36
CA LYS A 126 -23.03 11.14 36.85
C LYS A 126 -24.05 11.96 37.67
N LEU A 127 -25.30 12.07 37.19
CA LEU A 127 -26.36 12.78 37.89
C LEU A 127 -26.72 12.12 39.22
N GLU A 128 -26.83 10.80 39.26
CA GLU A 128 -27.07 10.02 40.48
C GLU A 128 -25.96 10.25 41.51
N ASN A 129 -24.69 10.21 41.07
CA ASN A 129 -23.54 10.47 41.94
C ASN A 129 -23.56 11.92 42.47
N MET A 130 -23.90 12.91 41.67
CA MET A 130 -24.03 14.31 42.11
C MET A 130 -25.18 14.50 43.09
N ASN A 131 -26.33 13.84 42.91
CA ASN A 131 -27.45 13.92 43.82
C ASN A 131 -27.17 13.22 45.15
N SER A 132 -26.51 12.11 45.15
CA SER A 132 -26.05 11.41 46.39
C SER A 132 -25.11 12.30 47.20
N MET A 133 -24.18 13.00 46.58
CA MET A 133 -23.28 13.92 47.25
C MET A 133 -24.00 15.19 47.77
N ARG A 134 -25.06 15.65 47.08
CA ARG A 134 -25.86 16.81 47.55
C ARG A 134 -26.62 16.50 48.82
N GLY A 135 -27.29 15.36 48.91
CA GLY A 135 -28.07 14.97 50.10
C GLY A 135 -27.22 14.92 51.37
N SER A 136 -26.03 14.36 51.32
CA SER A 136 -25.09 14.34 52.43
C SER A 136 -24.64 15.75 52.85
N ASN A 137 -24.25 16.58 51.89
CA ASN A 137 -23.77 17.94 52.19
C ASN A 137 -24.87 18.84 52.78
N THR A 138 -26.13 18.72 52.35
CA THR A 138 -27.26 19.49 52.89
C THR A 138 -27.50 19.19 54.37
N PHE A 139 -27.44 17.91 54.78
CA PHE A 139 -27.58 17.50 56.19
C PHE A 139 -26.48 18.11 57.06
N PHE A 140 -25.22 18.09 56.64
CA PHE A 140 -24.12 18.72 57.35
C PHE A 140 -24.23 20.23 57.43
N PHE A 141 -24.72 20.91 56.39
CA PHE A 141 -24.98 22.32 56.39
C PHE A 141 -26.06 22.72 57.43
N ILE A 142 -27.13 21.94 57.56
CA ILE A 142 -28.18 22.17 58.53
C ILE A 142 -27.61 22.03 59.96
N ILE A 143 -26.82 20.99 60.25
CA ILE A 143 -26.19 20.82 61.56
C ILE A 143 -25.22 21.96 61.89
N ALA A 144 -24.45 22.43 60.89
CA ALA A 144 -23.54 23.56 61.09
C ALA A 144 -24.28 24.86 61.39
N ILE A 145 -25.40 25.13 60.76
CA ILE A 145 -26.25 26.31 61.04
C ILE A 145 -26.85 26.23 62.42
N ILE A 146 -27.37 25.05 62.84
CA ILE A 146 -27.90 24.84 64.18
C ILE A 146 -26.80 25.05 65.23
N GLY A 147 -25.61 24.50 65.02
CA GLY A 147 -24.47 24.69 65.93
C GLY A 147 -24.01 26.14 66.06
N MET A 148 -24.20 26.96 65.05
CA MET A 148 -23.85 28.38 65.06
C MET A 148 -24.92 29.24 65.78
N ILE A 149 -26.21 28.88 65.66
CA ILE A 149 -27.32 29.61 66.25
C ILE A 149 -27.58 29.21 67.72
N ALA A 150 -27.40 27.95 68.06
CA ALA A 150 -27.70 27.37 69.39
C ALA A 150 -27.05 28.15 70.55
N PRO A 151 -25.78 28.58 70.52
CA PRO A 151 -25.14 29.33 71.61
C PRO A 151 -25.85 30.66 71.88
N TRP A 152 -26.27 31.38 70.81
CA TRP A 152 -26.98 32.65 70.93
C TRP A 152 -28.38 32.48 71.49
N TRP A 153 -29.07 31.42 71.11
CA TRP A 153 -30.38 31.08 71.64
C TRP A 153 -30.30 30.69 73.12
N MET A 154 -29.33 29.89 73.50
CA MET A 154 -29.08 29.49 74.89
C MET A 154 -28.76 30.73 75.77
N ARG A 155 -27.94 31.65 75.26
CA ARG A 155 -27.64 32.90 75.99
C ARG A 155 -28.90 33.74 76.20
N SER A 156 -29.75 33.86 75.21
CA SER A 156 -31.02 34.63 75.30
C SER A 156 -31.96 33.99 76.34
N TYR A 157 -32.07 32.66 76.32
CA TYR A 157 -32.93 31.91 77.25
C TYR A 157 -32.46 32.06 78.70
N TYR A 158 -31.20 31.79 78.99
CA TYR A 158 -30.68 31.84 80.35
C TYR A 158 -30.49 33.27 80.88
N SER A 159 -30.42 34.28 80.05
CA SER A 159 -30.37 35.68 80.50
C SER A 159 -31.69 36.11 81.12
N GLN A 160 -32.80 35.47 80.77
CA GLN A 160 -34.14 35.79 81.30
C GLN A 160 -34.50 34.95 82.51
N THR A 161 -33.92 33.77 82.67
CA THR A 161 -34.26 32.84 83.75
C THR A 161 -33.29 32.91 84.96
N ASP A 162 -31.96 32.86 84.67
CA ASP A 162 -30.95 32.64 85.71
C ASP A 162 -29.87 33.77 85.82
N GLY A 163 -30.05 34.86 85.12
CA GLY A 163 -29.18 36.01 85.13
C GLY A 163 -28.02 35.99 84.16
N ILE A 164 -27.34 37.14 84.00
CA ILE A 164 -26.33 37.39 82.94
C ILE A 164 -25.09 36.52 83.09
N ILE A 165 -24.69 36.15 84.36
CA ILE A 165 -23.51 35.36 84.61
C ILE A 165 -23.74 33.90 84.14
N ALA A 166 -24.90 33.30 84.46
CA ALA A 166 -25.30 31.99 84.00
C ALA A 166 -25.44 31.92 82.48
N ALA A 167 -26.01 32.94 81.89
CA ALA A 167 -26.17 33.09 80.43
C ALA A 167 -24.81 33.06 79.69
N ASN A 168 -23.80 33.80 80.23
CA ASN A 168 -22.47 33.83 79.61
C ASN A 168 -21.71 32.51 79.76
N ILE A 169 -21.87 31.79 80.92
CA ILE A 169 -21.29 30.47 81.09
C ILE A 169 -21.92 29.46 80.16
N MET A 170 -23.26 29.48 80.03
CA MET A 170 -23.96 28.58 79.08
C MET A 170 -23.67 28.92 77.62
N PHE A 171 -23.49 30.19 77.28
CA PHE A 171 -23.01 30.59 75.95
C PHE A 171 -21.62 30.03 75.67
N ALA A 172 -20.65 30.19 76.59
CA ALA A 172 -19.31 29.70 76.41
C ALA A 172 -19.28 28.14 76.29
N ALA A 173 -20.04 27.45 77.16
CA ALA A 173 -20.13 26.00 77.13
C ALA A 173 -20.75 25.46 75.85
N THR A 174 -21.87 26.06 75.38
CA THR A 174 -22.52 25.64 74.13
C THR A 174 -21.72 26.04 72.90
N PHE A 175 -21.01 27.17 72.94
CA PHE A 175 -20.10 27.58 71.87
C PHE A 175 -18.92 26.63 71.71
N LEU A 176 -18.27 26.27 72.82
CA LEU A 176 -17.19 25.27 72.78
C LEU A 176 -17.71 23.89 72.38
N GLY A 177 -18.90 23.47 72.86
CA GLY A 177 -19.54 22.22 72.45
C GLY A 177 -19.87 22.19 70.94
N SER A 178 -20.41 23.27 70.40
CA SER A 178 -20.69 23.36 68.95
C SER A 178 -19.43 23.42 68.11
N MET A 179 -18.36 24.06 68.60
CA MET A 179 -17.06 24.06 67.91
C MET A 179 -16.42 22.64 67.92
N ALA A 180 -16.49 21.94 69.04
CA ALA A 180 -16.02 20.55 69.11
C ALA A 180 -16.83 19.63 68.19
N LEU A 181 -18.15 19.82 68.12
CA LEU A 181 -19.04 19.09 67.21
C LEU A 181 -18.71 19.37 65.76
N MET A 182 -18.45 20.64 65.38
CA MET A 182 -18.02 21.02 64.04
C MET A 182 -16.70 20.38 63.65
N VAL A 183 -15.70 20.40 64.53
CA VAL A 183 -14.41 19.72 64.30
C VAL A 183 -14.60 18.20 64.14
N GLY A 184 -15.43 17.56 65.00
CA GLY A 184 -15.80 16.18 64.86
C GLY A 184 -16.47 15.84 63.54
N LEU A 185 -17.41 16.69 63.08
CA LEU A 185 -18.07 16.53 61.78
C LEU A 185 -17.08 16.66 60.62
N ILE A 186 -16.14 17.62 60.67
CA ILE A 186 -15.09 17.76 59.66
C ILE A 186 -14.19 16.52 59.61
N ILE A 187 -13.83 15.99 60.78
CA ILE A 187 -13.04 14.75 60.85
C ILE A 187 -13.82 13.59 60.26
N VAL A 188 -15.11 13.41 60.63
CA VAL A 188 -15.97 12.36 60.08
C VAL A 188 -16.16 12.51 58.57
N MET A 189 -16.36 13.73 58.08
CA MET A 189 -16.41 13.98 56.61
C MET A 189 -15.10 13.62 55.91
N ASN A 190 -13.96 13.96 56.50
CA ASN A 190 -12.68 13.65 55.92
C ASN A 190 -12.34 12.13 56.04
N MET A 191 -12.73 11.49 57.12
CA MET A 191 -12.64 10.03 57.26
C MET A 191 -13.59 9.30 56.33
N SER A 192 -14.85 9.75 56.16
CA SER A 192 -15.79 9.19 55.22
C SER A 192 -15.28 9.30 53.75
N LYS A 193 -14.57 10.37 53.41
CA LYS A 193 -13.88 10.48 52.12
C LYS A 193 -12.67 9.52 52.01
N ARG A 194 -12.01 9.19 53.13
CA ARG A 194 -10.84 8.27 53.14
C ARG A 194 -11.21 6.79 53.28
N VAL A 195 -12.27 6.47 54.00
CA VAL A 195 -12.70 5.08 54.34
C VAL A 195 -13.81 4.62 53.38
N GLY A 196 -13.80 5.04 52.12
CA GLY A 196 -14.61 4.43 51.07
C GLY A 196 -16.12 4.48 51.34
N GLY A 197 -16.74 5.63 51.13
CA GLY A 197 -18.15 5.63 50.71
C GLY A 197 -18.35 4.73 49.49
N PRO A 198 -19.58 4.28 49.17
CA PRO A 198 -19.80 3.42 48.02
C PRO A 198 -19.12 4.07 46.83
N LYS A 199 -18.12 3.39 46.24
CA LYS A 199 -17.42 3.81 45.04
C LYS A 199 -18.45 3.80 43.92
N THR A 200 -19.39 4.75 43.91
CA THR A 200 -20.31 5.01 42.81
C THR A 200 -19.49 5.64 41.68
N SER A 201 -18.72 4.81 41.02
CA SER A 201 -17.86 5.22 39.96
C SER A 201 -18.67 5.30 38.69
N THR A 202 -18.52 6.40 37.98
CA THR A 202 -19.15 6.59 36.67
C THR A 202 -18.58 5.59 35.68
N PRO A 203 -19.41 4.83 34.97
CA PRO A 203 -18.89 3.90 33.95
C PRO A 203 -18.18 4.66 32.83
N ARG A 204 -17.11 4.08 32.30
CA ARG A 204 -16.39 4.62 31.15
C ARG A 204 -16.95 4.04 29.86
N LEU A 205 -17.35 4.90 28.94
CA LEU A 205 -17.71 4.49 27.58
C LEU A 205 -16.43 4.24 26.79
N ILE A 206 -16.16 2.98 26.42
CA ILE A 206 -14.93 2.57 25.71
C ILE A 206 -15.14 2.40 24.22
N VAL A 207 -16.36 2.06 23.77
CA VAL A 207 -16.76 2.08 22.35
C VAL A 207 -18.04 2.88 22.23
N ASP A 208 -17.99 3.97 21.47
CA ASP A 208 -19.07 4.91 21.24
C ASP A 208 -19.53 4.86 19.77
N ASN A 209 -20.80 4.54 19.56
CA ASN A 209 -21.42 4.49 18.24
C ASN A 209 -22.55 5.53 18.09
N TYR A 210 -22.56 6.60 18.90
CA TYR A 210 -23.64 7.60 18.94
C TYR A 210 -23.90 8.26 17.58
N GLU A 211 -22.84 8.65 16.87
CA GLU A 211 -22.93 9.39 15.59
C GLU A 211 -22.82 8.48 14.36
N LYS A 212 -22.60 7.19 14.55
CA LYS A 212 -22.36 6.27 13.44
C LYS A 212 -23.67 5.84 12.78
N ASN A 213 -23.80 6.20 11.51
CA ASN A 213 -24.92 5.79 10.66
C ASN A 213 -24.60 4.60 9.74
N LEU A 214 -23.33 4.17 9.67
CA LEU A 214 -22.83 3.03 8.90
C LEU A 214 -22.08 2.08 9.83
N ALA A 215 -21.93 0.83 9.41
CA ALA A 215 -21.05 -0.11 10.09
C ALA A 215 -19.63 0.46 10.15
N PRO A 216 -18.94 0.33 11.30
CA PRO A 216 -17.61 0.92 11.46
C PRO A 216 -16.62 0.30 10.47
N PHE A 217 -15.86 1.15 9.77
CA PHE A 217 -14.65 0.81 9.04
C PHE A 217 -13.46 1.32 9.85
N ILE A 218 -12.64 0.41 10.34
CA ILE A 218 -11.45 0.73 11.14
C ILE A 218 -10.23 0.28 10.36
N ASP A 219 -9.41 1.26 9.98
CA ASP A 219 -8.11 1.01 9.36
C ASP A 219 -7.05 0.83 10.46
N ALA A 220 -6.52 -0.38 10.56
CA ALA A 220 -5.50 -0.77 11.53
C ALA A 220 -4.14 -1.04 10.85
N THR A 221 -3.91 -0.49 9.68
CA THR A 221 -2.64 -0.57 8.97
C THR A 221 -1.51 0.02 9.80
N GLY A 222 -0.44 -0.75 10.02
CA GLY A 222 0.71 -0.32 10.82
C GLY A 222 0.44 -0.17 12.33
N ALA A 223 -0.71 -0.63 12.84
CA ALA A 223 -1.02 -0.53 14.26
C ALA A 223 -0.11 -1.43 15.12
N HIS A 224 0.45 -0.87 16.18
CA HIS A 224 1.13 -1.67 17.21
C HIS A 224 0.11 -2.41 18.10
N ALA A 225 0.58 -3.41 18.87
CA ALA A 225 -0.28 -4.31 19.65
C ALA A 225 -1.27 -3.59 20.56
N GLY A 226 -0.84 -2.58 21.34
CA GLY A 226 -1.72 -1.82 22.22
C GLY A 226 -2.81 -1.03 21.51
N ALA A 227 -2.52 -0.48 20.33
CA ALA A 227 -3.53 0.21 19.52
C ALA A 227 -4.51 -0.79 18.87
N LEU A 228 -4.00 -1.95 18.42
CA LEU A 228 -4.81 -2.98 17.77
C LEU A 228 -5.74 -3.68 18.76
N LEU A 229 -5.20 -4.14 19.90
CA LEU A 229 -5.86 -5.04 20.86
C LEU A 229 -6.45 -4.30 22.08
N GLY A 230 -6.09 -3.04 22.25
CA GLY A 230 -6.45 -2.25 23.42
C GLY A 230 -5.38 -2.28 24.52
N ASP A 231 -5.49 -1.34 25.43
CA ASP A 231 -4.54 -1.17 26.53
C ASP A 231 -5.23 -0.61 27.77
N VAL A 232 -4.58 -0.74 28.92
CA VAL A 232 -4.97 -0.05 30.16
C VAL A 232 -3.90 0.99 30.48
N LEU A 233 -4.26 2.26 30.39
CA LEU A 233 -3.34 3.37 30.61
C LEU A 233 -2.66 3.25 31.97
N HIS A 234 -1.37 3.53 32.01
CA HIS A 234 -0.60 3.56 33.24
C HIS A 234 -1.06 4.71 34.13
N ASP A 235 -1.19 4.46 35.43
CA ASP A 235 -1.46 5.53 36.40
C ASP A 235 -0.12 6.17 36.81
N PRO A 236 0.12 7.46 36.48
CA PRO A 236 1.36 8.14 36.82
C PRO A 236 1.53 8.34 38.34
N PHE A 237 0.43 8.27 39.11
CA PHE A 237 0.43 8.42 40.57
C PHE A 237 0.34 7.04 41.25
N GLN A 238 1.38 6.25 41.19
CA GLN A 238 1.47 4.98 41.95
C GLN A 238 1.56 5.15 43.48
N SER A 239 1.08 6.24 44.00
CA SER A 239 1.14 6.55 45.44
C SER A 239 -0.11 6.06 46.17
N GLY A 240 -0.06 4.83 46.69
CA GLY A 240 -0.80 4.42 47.90
C GLY A 240 -2.34 4.59 47.88
N GLY A 241 -3.06 4.14 46.83
CA GLY A 241 -4.50 3.93 46.93
C GLY A 241 -5.39 5.11 46.49
N LEU A 242 -4.85 6.21 45.97
CA LEU A 242 -5.57 7.35 45.44
C LEU A 242 -5.55 7.41 43.91
N GLY A 243 -5.10 6.34 43.22
CA GLY A 243 -4.96 6.28 41.76
C GLY A 243 -6.30 6.21 41.06
N THR A 244 -6.29 6.56 39.74
CA THR A 244 -7.46 6.41 38.89
C THR A 244 -7.89 4.95 38.78
N PRO A 245 -9.16 4.61 39.06
CA PRO A 245 -9.65 3.24 39.02
C PRO A 245 -9.37 2.56 37.68
N ALA A 246 -9.09 1.25 37.68
CA ALA A 246 -8.71 0.50 36.51
C ALA A 246 -9.75 0.62 35.35
N HIS A 247 -11.06 0.57 35.66
CA HIS A 247 -12.13 0.68 34.67
C HIS A 247 -12.14 2.04 33.94
N GLU A 248 -11.63 3.11 34.55
CA GLU A 248 -11.48 4.42 33.92
C GLU A 248 -10.23 4.54 33.02
N ARG A 249 -9.27 3.63 33.17
CA ARG A 249 -8.02 3.61 32.39
C ARG A 249 -8.07 2.72 31.16
N VAL A 250 -9.12 1.90 31.01
CA VAL A 250 -9.30 0.99 29.86
C VAL A 250 -9.45 1.77 28.56
N VAL A 251 -8.68 1.43 27.53
CA VAL A 251 -8.75 1.97 26.18
C VAL A 251 -9.06 0.86 25.19
N ALA A 252 -10.18 0.99 24.48
CA ALA A 252 -10.56 -0.01 23.48
C ALA A 252 -9.61 0.00 22.29
N GLY A 253 -9.10 -1.19 21.90
CA GLY A 253 -8.33 -1.37 20.69
C GLY A 253 -9.18 -1.27 19.41
N MET A 254 -8.49 -1.25 18.28
CA MET A 254 -9.12 -1.16 16.96
C MET A 254 -10.06 -2.35 16.69
N ILE A 255 -9.72 -3.57 17.18
CA ILE A 255 -10.59 -4.75 17.06
C ILE A 255 -11.95 -4.55 17.75
N HIS A 256 -11.98 -3.87 18.90
CA HIS A 256 -13.21 -3.58 19.64
C HIS A 256 -14.02 -2.46 18.96
N LYS A 257 -13.34 -1.42 18.46
CA LYS A 257 -13.96 -0.33 17.69
C LYS A 257 -14.55 -0.80 16.35
N ALA A 258 -14.00 -1.89 15.80
CA ALA A 258 -14.49 -2.54 14.58
C ALA A 258 -15.67 -3.49 14.83
N HIS A 259 -16.12 -3.65 16.08
CA HIS A 259 -17.22 -4.56 16.41
C HIS A 259 -18.44 -4.33 15.52
N MET A 260 -19.00 -5.41 14.95
CA MET A 260 -20.09 -5.44 13.97
C MET A 260 -19.81 -4.74 12.64
N GLY A 261 -18.56 -4.30 12.40
CA GLY A 261 -18.08 -3.65 11.18
C GLY A 261 -16.92 -4.40 10.51
N VAL A 262 -16.02 -3.62 9.95
CA VAL A 262 -14.83 -4.08 9.20
C VAL A 262 -13.56 -3.60 9.90
N LEU A 263 -12.64 -4.52 10.14
CA LEU A 263 -11.25 -4.24 10.46
C LEU A 263 -10.43 -4.42 9.19
N PHE A 264 -9.86 -3.32 8.68
CA PHE A 264 -9.00 -3.33 7.51
C PHE A 264 -7.53 -3.27 7.94
N ILE A 265 -6.68 -4.11 7.36
CA ILE A 265 -5.24 -4.12 7.60
C ILE A 265 -4.54 -4.26 6.26
N ASP A 266 -3.92 -3.18 5.77
CA ASP A 266 -3.02 -3.29 4.62
C ASP A 266 -1.65 -3.78 5.09
N GLU A 267 -0.94 -4.46 4.19
CA GLU A 267 0.36 -5.08 4.49
C GLU A 267 0.33 -5.92 5.78
N VAL A 268 -0.70 -6.75 5.91
CA VAL A 268 -0.95 -7.57 7.11
C VAL A 268 0.26 -8.43 7.54
N ALA A 269 1.15 -8.74 6.62
CA ALA A 269 2.40 -9.46 6.87
C ALA A 269 3.36 -8.69 7.78
N LEU A 270 3.29 -7.34 7.83
CA LEU A 270 4.13 -6.51 8.69
C LEU A 270 3.73 -6.56 10.17
N LEU A 271 2.52 -7.07 10.50
CA LEU A 271 2.16 -7.32 11.88
C LEU A 271 3.08 -8.39 12.47
N ASN A 272 3.56 -8.16 13.69
CA ASN A 272 4.34 -9.17 14.38
C ASN A 272 3.55 -10.48 14.58
N LYS A 273 4.23 -11.61 14.66
CA LYS A 273 3.59 -12.93 14.74
C LYS A 273 2.70 -13.10 15.97
N THR A 274 3.04 -12.48 17.09
CA THR A 274 2.25 -12.48 18.31
C THR A 274 0.91 -11.78 18.08
N SER A 275 0.91 -10.56 17.53
CA SER A 275 -0.33 -9.84 17.20
C SER A 275 -1.19 -10.57 16.17
N GLN A 276 -0.58 -11.30 15.22
CA GLN A 276 -1.33 -12.15 14.29
C GLN A 276 -2.03 -13.32 15.01
N GLN A 277 -1.41 -13.92 16.05
CA GLN A 277 -2.02 -14.97 16.88
C GLN A 277 -3.15 -14.43 17.75
N GLU A 278 -2.97 -13.27 18.38
CA GLU A 278 -4.00 -12.60 19.18
C GLU A 278 -5.18 -12.18 18.34
N LEU A 279 -4.94 -11.67 17.12
CA LEU A 279 -5.97 -11.38 16.14
C LEU A 279 -6.74 -12.65 15.73
N LEU A 280 -6.06 -13.77 15.57
CA LEU A 280 -6.69 -15.07 15.29
C LEU A 280 -7.63 -15.47 16.45
N THR A 281 -7.20 -15.32 17.70
CA THR A 281 -8.03 -15.60 18.89
C THR A 281 -9.26 -14.70 18.90
N ALA A 282 -9.09 -13.38 18.66
CA ALA A 282 -10.18 -12.42 18.59
C ALA A 282 -11.22 -12.79 17.51
N ILE A 283 -10.77 -13.24 16.34
CA ILE A 283 -11.61 -13.71 15.24
C ILE A 283 -12.38 -14.98 15.62
N GLN A 284 -11.74 -15.90 16.31
CA GLN A 284 -12.34 -17.19 16.68
C GLN A 284 -13.42 -17.04 17.75
N GLU A 285 -13.13 -16.28 18.81
CA GLU A 285 -14.02 -16.12 19.95
C GLU A 285 -15.05 -15.00 19.77
N GLY A 286 -14.78 -14.02 18.91
CA GLY A 286 -15.61 -12.83 18.72
C GLY A 286 -15.64 -11.90 19.94
N LYS A 287 -14.72 -12.09 20.89
CA LYS A 287 -14.49 -11.27 22.07
C LYS A 287 -13.01 -11.37 22.49
N PHE A 288 -12.46 -10.30 23.03
CA PHE A 288 -11.06 -10.26 23.46
C PHE A 288 -10.90 -9.37 24.69
N ALA A 289 -10.17 -9.85 25.72
CA ALA A 289 -9.92 -9.08 26.94
C ALA A 289 -8.84 -8.02 26.71
N ILE A 290 -9.06 -6.81 27.22
CA ILE A 290 -8.06 -5.75 27.18
C ILE A 290 -7.14 -5.94 28.39
N THR A 291 -5.84 -6.03 28.13
CA THR A 291 -4.81 -6.26 29.14
C THR A 291 -3.84 -5.10 29.15
N GLY A 292 -3.48 -4.59 30.32
CA GLY A 292 -2.42 -3.58 30.44
C GLY A 292 -1.07 -4.22 30.13
N GLN A 293 -0.42 -3.76 29.06
CA GLN A 293 0.88 -4.24 28.59
C GLN A 293 2.02 -3.36 29.13
N SER A 294 2.25 -3.35 30.43
CA SER A 294 3.42 -2.68 31.01
C SER A 294 4.55 -3.67 31.19
N GLU A 295 5.53 -3.65 30.31
CA GLU A 295 6.76 -4.46 30.44
C GLU A 295 7.63 -4.07 31.65
N ARG A 296 7.34 -2.93 32.30
CA ARG A 296 8.16 -2.36 33.37
C ARG A 296 7.55 -2.41 34.77
N SER A 297 6.34 -2.91 34.92
CA SER A 297 5.66 -2.98 36.23
C SER A 297 5.54 -4.42 36.70
N ALA A 298 6.22 -4.75 37.75
CA ALA A 298 6.01 -5.99 38.53
C ALA A 298 4.71 -5.94 39.38
N GLY A 299 3.83 -4.93 39.15
CA GLY A 299 2.54 -4.77 39.79
C GLY A 299 1.45 -5.61 39.15
N ALA A 300 0.29 -5.67 39.79
CA ALA A 300 -0.86 -6.45 39.37
C ALA A 300 -1.27 -6.08 37.93
N MET A 301 -1.34 -7.09 37.04
CA MET A 301 -1.78 -6.95 35.66
C MET A 301 -3.28 -6.72 35.63
N VAL A 302 -3.71 -5.57 35.11
CA VAL A 302 -5.14 -5.29 34.89
C VAL A 302 -5.59 -5.99 33.62
N ARG A 303 -6.64 -6.81 33.74
CA ARG A 303 -7.26 -7.50 32.60
C ARG A 303 -8.78 -7.37 32.70
N THR A 304 -9.40 -6.77 31.68
CA THR A 304 -10.85 -6.63 31.62
C THR A 304 -11.54 -7.97 31.41
N GLN A 305 -12.84 -8.04 31.71
CA GLN A 305 -13.68 -9.08 31.14
C GLN A 305 -13.62 -9.03 29.61
N PRO A 306 -13.88 -10.16 28.91
CA PRO A 306 -13.82 -10.20 27.45
C PRO A 306 -14.74 -9.18 26.80
N VAL A 307 -14.16 -8.24 26.01
CA VAL A 307 -14.85 -7.19 25.28
C VAL A 307 -15.31 -7.70 23.91
N PRO A 308 -16.55 -7.47 23.47
CA PRO A 308 -17.02 -7.91 22.16
C PRO A 308 -16.19 -7.32 21.02
N CYS A 309 -15.78 -8.18 20.06
CA CYS A 309 -15.00 -7.79 18.88
C CYS A 309 -15.35 -8.64 17.63
N LYS A 310 -16.64 -8.88 17.38
CA LYS A 310 -17.10 -9.57 16.17
C LYS A 310 -16.99 -8.64 14.97
N PHE A 311 -15.92 -8.72 14.21
CA PHE A 311 -15.67 -7.92 13.01
C PHE A 311 -15.42 -8.81 11.79
N ILE A 312 -15.52 -8.25 10.60
CA ILE A 312 -15.02 -8.86 9.37
C ILE A 312 -13.59 -8.36 9.18
N LEU A 313 -12.63 -9.28 9.15
CA LEU A 313 -11.26 -8.94 8.78
C LEU A 313 -11.16 -8.80 7.27
N VAL A 314 -10.68 -7.66 6.80
CA VAL A 314 -10.20 -7.44 5.43
C VAL A 314 -8.70 -7.23 5.50
N ALA A 315 -7.96 -8.30 5.30
CA ALA A 315 -6.52 -8.28 5.23
C ALA A 315 -6.09 -7.99 3.78
N ALA A 316 -5.11 -7.14 3.59
CA ALA A 316 -4.58 -6.81 2.28
C ALA A 316 -3.05 -6.95 2.27
N GLY A 317 -2.48 -7.20 1.08
CA GLY A 317 -1.05 -7.31 0.91
C GLY A 317 -0.66 -7.54 -0.55
N ASN A 318 0.64 -7.71 -0.78
CA ASN A 318 1.22 -8.17 -2.02
C ASN A 318 1.42 -9.71 -2.00
N LEU A 319 1.81 -10.29 -3.13
CA LEU A 319 1.99 -11.73 -3.23
C LEU A 319 3.14 -12.25 -2.35
N ASP A 320 4.21 -11.49 -2.24
CA ASP A 320 5.38 -11.85 -1.43
C ASP A 320 5.03 -11.87 0.06
N GLY A 321 4.31 -10.87 0.55
CA GLY A 321 3.86 -10.79 1.93
C GLY A 321 2.91 -11.93 2.36
N VAL A 322 2.22 -12.58 1.43
CA VAL A 322 1.36 -13.74 1.76
C VAL A 322 2.15 -14.89 2.38
N ASN A 323 3.41 -15.07 1.98
CA ASN A 323 4.27 -16.15 2.50
C ASN A 323 4.76 -15.85 3.94
N GLU A 324 4.72 -14.60 4.36
CA GLU A 324 5.12 -14.14 5.70
C GLU A 324 3.95 -14.18 6.71
N LEU A 325 2.71 -14.36 6.23
CA LEU A 325 1.54 -14.51 7.09
C LEU A 325 1.66 -15.74 7.99
N HIS A 326 1.20 -15.60 9.24
CA HIS A 326 1.12 -16.73 10.16
C HIS A 326 0.20 -17.82 9.55
N PRO A 327 0.68 -19.07 9.40
CA PRO A 327 -0.06 -20.12 8.68
C PRO A 327 -1.48 -20.36 9.22
N ALA A 328 -1.68 -20.30 10.54
CA ALA A 328 -2.99 -20.48 11.16
C ALA A 328 -3.97 -19.35 10.82
N LEU A 329 -3.49 -18.08 10.79
CA LEU A 329 -4.33 -16.93 10.39
C LEU A 329 -4.75 -17.06 8.92
N ARG A 330 -3.81 -17.39 8.03
CA ARG A 330 -4.10 -17.62 6.61
C ARG A 330 -5.08 -18.77 6.41
N SER A 331 -4.85 -19.91 7.10
CA SER A 331 -5.77 -21.07 7.07
C SER A 331 -7.18 -20.70 7.53
N ARG A 332 -7.30 -19.87 8.56
CA ARG A 332 -8.60 -19.40 9.06
C ARG A 332 -9.33 -18.53 8.05
N ILE A 333 -8.62 -17.56 7.44
CA ILE A 333 -9.21 -16.71 6.40
C ILE A 333 -9.65 -17.58 5.21
N ARG A 334 -8.79 -18.50 4.75
CA ARG A 334 -9.08 -19.39 3.62
C ARG A 334 -10.26 -20.34 3.88
N GLY A 335 -10.36 -20.90 5.10
CA GLY A 335 -11.41 -21.85 5.46
C GLY A 335 -12.78 -21.22 5.69
N TYR A 336 -12.82 -19.96 6.13
CA TYR A 336 -14.07 -19.25 6.52
C TYR A 336 -14.30 -17.94 5.78
N GLY A 337 -13.56 -17.68 4.73
CA GLY A 337 -13.60 -16.43 3.99
C GLY A 337 -13.28 -16.60 2.52
N TYR A 338 -12.76 -15.52 1.94
CA TYR A 338 -12.40 -15.44 0.53
C TYR A 338 -10.99 -14.90 0.36
N GLU A 339 -10.20 -15.53 -0.53
CA GLU A 339 -8.94 -14.98 -1.03
C GLU A 339 -9.21 -14.40 -2.43
N ILE A 340 -8.88 -13.14 -2.65
CA ILE A 340 -9.16 -12.43 -3.90
C ILE A 340 -7.86 -11.86 -4.44
N TYR A 341 -7.53 -12.20 -5.68
CA TYR A 341 -6.46 -11.54 -6.40
C TYR A 341 -6.99 -10.30 -7.12
N MET A 342 -6.46 -9.12 -6.78
CA MET A 342 -6.80 -7.85 -7.39
C MET A 342 -6.06 -7.71 -8.71
N GLN A 343 -6.81 -7.52 -9.80
CA GLN A 343 -6.24 -7.37 -11.13
C GLN A 343 -5.40 -6.09 -11.23
N ASP A 344 -4.27 -6.16 -11.89
CA ASP A 344 -3.37 -5.03 -12.19
C ASP A 344 -3.71 -4.34 -13.52
N SER A 345 -4.47 -5.01 -14.38
CA SER A 345 -4.88 -4.51 -15.68
C SER A 345 -6.25 -5.06 -16.10
N MET A 346 -6.93 -4.36 -16.98
CA MET A 346 -8.20 -4.75 -17.60
C MET A 346 -8.13 -4.64 -19.10
N LYS A 347 -8.98 -5.37 -19.84
CA LYS A 347 -9.06 -5.31 -21.29
C LYS A 347 -9.44 -3.89 -21.75
N ASP A 348 -8.82 -3.42 -22.84
CA ASP A 348 -9.14 -2.14 -23.46
C ASP A 348 -10.43 -2.27 -24.30
N THR A 349 -11.55 -2.09 -23.64
CA THR A 349 -12.88 -2.07 -24.25
C THR A 349 -13.52 -0.69 -24.08
N PRO A 350 -14.50 -0.33 -24.93
CA PRO A 350 -15.22 0.94 -24.80
C PRO A 350 -15.81 1.17 -23.41
N GLU A 351 -16.36 0.12 -22.80
CA GLU A 351 -16.94 0.17 -21.46
C GLU A 351 -15.86 0.47 -20.40
N ASN A 352 -14.70 -0.18 -20.49
CA ASN A 352 -13.60 0.02 -19.56
C ASN A 352 -12.93 1.39 -19.72
N ARG A 353 -12.94 1.96 -20.93
CA ARG A 353 -12.54 3.36 -21.16
C ARG A 353 -13.49 4.35 -20.48
N LEU A 354 -14.81 4.09 -20.53
CA LEU A 354 -15.78 4.89 -19.76
C LEU A 354 -15.55 4.78 -18.26
N LYS A 355 -15.22 3.58 -17.73
CA LYS A 355 -14.85 3.41 -16.31
C LYS A 355 -13.61 4.25 -15.96
N LEU A 356 -12.60 4.35 -16.84
CA LEU A 356 -11.44 5.24 -16.60
C LEU A 356 -11.83 6.74 -16.68
N ALA A 357 -12.71 7.13 -17.60
CA ALA A 357 -13.23 8.50 -17.63
C ALA A 357 -13.99 8.84 -16.33
N GLN A 358 -14.78 7.88 -15.80
CA GLN A 358 -15.42 7.98 -14.48
C GLN A 358 -14.37 8.12 -13.36
N PHE A 359 -13.26 7.38 -13.42
CA PHE A 359 -12.16 7.51 -12.46
C PHE A 359 -11.59 8.94 -12.44
N VAL A 360 -11.35 9.54 -13.61
CA VAL A 360 -10.87 10.93 -13.68
C VAL A 360 -11.88 11.88 -13.01
N ALA A 361 -13.18 11.72 -13.28
CA ALA A 361 -14.23 12.52 -12.64
C ALA A 361 -14.30 12.29 -11.13
N GLN A 362 -14.06 11.06 -10.65
CA GLN A 362 -13.98 10.72 -9.22
C GLN A 362 -12.80 11.43 -8.53
N GLU A 363 -11.62 11.43 -9.15
CA GLU A 363 -10.43 12.10 -8.60
C GLU A 363 -10.64 13.62 -8.54
N VAL A 364 -11.23 14.24 -9.58
CA VAL A 364 -11.59 15.66 -9.57
C VAL A 364 -12.54 15.99 -8.42
N LYS A 365 -13.61 15.19 -8.25
CA LYS A 365 -14.60 15.38 -7.19
C LYS A 365 -14.01 15.18 -5.79
N LYS A 366 -13.10 14.21 -5.65
CA LYS A 366 -12.43 13.88 -4.38
C LYS A 366 -11.48 14.99 -3.95
N ASP A 367 -10.73 15.55 -4.88
CA ASP A 367 -9.81 16.66 -4.63
C ASP A 367 -10.57 17.96 -4.33
N GLY A 368 -11.60 18.27 -5.12
CA GLY A 368 -12.51 19.40 -4.94
C GLY A 368 -11.92 20.77 -5.29
N LYS A 369 -10.64 20.85 -5.69
CA LYS A 369 -9.95 22.10 -6.05
C LYS A 369 -9.58 22.15 -7.53
N ILE A 370 -9.20 21.01 -8.11
CA ILE A 370 -8.73 20.92 -9.49
C ILE A 370 -9.88 21.09 -10.49
N PRO A 371 -9.64 21.74 -11.65
CA PRO A 371 -10.63 21.90 -12.69
C PRO A 371 -11.01 20.57 -13.36
N HIS A 372 -12.17 20.53 -14.01
CA HIS A 372 -12.59 19.39 -14.81
C HIS A 372 -11.73 19.24 -16.07
N PHE A 373 -11.65 18.02 -16.59
CA PHE A 373 -10.85 17.63 -17.75
C PHE A 373 -11.66 17.68 -19.03
N THR A 374 -11.05 18.13 -20.12
CA THR A 374 -11.64 18.02 -21.46
C THR A 374 -11.67 16.56 -21.92
N LYS A 375 -12.50 16.25 -22.91
CA LYS A 375 -12.57 14.90 -23.50
C LYS A 375 -11.20 14.44 -24.01
N GLU A 376 -10.48 15.29 -24.72
CA GLU A 376 -9.16 15.01 -25.29
C GLU A 376 -8.12 14.73 -24.19
N ALA A 377 -8.21 15.46 -23.07
CA ALA A 377 -7.36 15.20 -21.90
C ALA A 377 -7.65 13.83 -21.27
N VAL A 378 -8.91 13.43 -21.18
CA VAL A 378 -9.29 12.09 -20.70
C VAL A 378 -8.80 10.99 -21.66
N GLU A 379 -8.92 11.19 -22.98
CA GLU A 379 -8.38 10.27 -23.99
C GLU A 379 -6.85 10.11 -23.83
N TYR A 380 -6.14 11.20 -23.57
CA TYR A 380 -4.70 11.16 -23.28
C TYR A 380 -4.38 10.33 -22.02
N ILE A 381 -5.17 10.48 -20.95
CA ILE A 381 -5.01 9.68 -19.73
C ILE A 381 -5.26 8.19 -20.01
N ILE A 382 -6.24 7.86 -20.87
CA ILE A 382 -6.50 6.47 -21.29
C ILE A 382 -5.30 5.91 -22.09
N GLU A 383 -4.66 6.71 -22.95
CA GLU A 383 -3.44 6.30 -23.64
C GLU A 383 -2.27 6.06 -22.65
N GLU A 384 -2.13 6.91 -21.64
CA GLU A 384 -1.14 6.68 -20.57
C GLU A 384 -1.46 5.42 -19.77
N ALA A 385 -2.73 5.14 -19.49
CA ALA A 385 -3.16 3.88 -18.86
C ALA A 385 -2.80 2.66 -19.72
N ARG A 386 -2.90 2.76 -21.04
CA ARG A 386 -2.48 1.71 -21.97
C ARG A 386 -0.96 1.50 -21.94
N LYS A 387 -0.17 2.59 -21.96
CA LYS A 387 1.29 2.52 -21.88
C LYS A 387 1.74 1.84 -20.58
N LYS A 388 1.13 2.22 -19.45
CA LYS A 388 1.45 1.67 -18.12
C LYS A 388 1.00 0.22 -17.90
N ALA A 389 0.05 -0.28 -18.70
CA ALA A 389 -0.37 -1.68 -18.65
C ALA A 389 0.72 -2.65 -19.12
N ASN A 390 1.71 -2.18 -19.89
CA ASN A 390 2.79 -2.98 -20.48
C ASN A 390 2.28 -4.23 -21.22
N ARG A 391 1.03 -4.20 -21.71
CA ARG A 391 0.36 -5.29 -22.38
C ARG A 391 -0.59 -4.76 -23.44
N LYS A 392 -0.50 -5.29 -24.67
CA LYS A 392 -1.36 -4.88 -25.79
C LYS A 392 -2.84 -5.08 -25.45
N ASN A 393 -3.67 -4.12 -25.82
CA ASN A 393 -5.11 -4.12 -25.60
C ASN A 393 -5.53 -4.22 -24.12
N HIS A 394 -4.69 -3.73 -23.21
CA HIS A 394 -5.00 -3.62 -21.80
C HIS A 394 -4.81 -2.19 -21.29
N LEU A 395 -5.53 -1.88 -20.22
CA LEU A 395 -5.47 -0.63 -19.46
C LEU A 395 -5.04 -0.96 -18.04
N THR A 396 -4.13 -0.19 -17.46
CA THR A 396 -3.67 -0.41 -16.10
C THR A 396 -4.78 -0.15 -15.07
N LEU A 397 -4.81 -0.93 -14.02
CA LEU A 397 -5.62 -0.73 -12.81
C LEU A 397 -4.79 -0.22 -11.62
N ARG A 398 -3.53 0.15 -11.85
CA ARG A 398 -2.70 0.88 -10.88
C ARG A 398 -3.14 2.34 -10.83
N LEU A 399 -4.36 2.55 -10.35
CA LEU A 399 -5.05 3.84 -10.42
C LEU A 399 -4.39 4.93 -9.56
N ARG A 400 -3.58 4.57 -8.54
CA ARG A 400 -2.83 5.53 -7.72
C ARG A 400 -1.88 6.38 -8.56
N GLU A 401 -1.18 5.78 -9.51
CA GLU A 401 -0.25 6.48 -10.40
C GLU A 401 -0.98 7.38 -11.40
N LEU A 402 -2.08 6.90 -11.98
CA LEU A 402 -2.92 7.71 -12.87
C LEU A 402 -3.55 8.88 -12.12
N GLY A 403 -4.03 8.66 -10.87
CA GLY A 403 -4.55 9.72 -10.02
C GLY A 403 -3.49 10.77 -9.66
N GLY A 404 -2.22 10.35 -9.51
CA GLY A 404 -1.10 11.29 -9.39
C GLY A 404 -0.98 12.22 -10.59
N LEU A 405 -1.03 11.68 -11.81
CA LEU A 405 -0.99 12.46 -13.05
C LEU A 405 -2.20 13.41 -13.14
N VAL A 406 -3.41 12.92 -12.79
CA VAL A 406 -4.63 13.75 -12.78
C VAL A 406 -4.49 14.94 -11.84
N ARG A 407 -4.06 14.72 -10.59
CA ARG A 407 -3.88 15.81 -9.62
C ARG A 407 -2.82 16.82 -10.06
N THR A 408 -1.64 16.35 -10.47
CA THR A 408 -0.58 17.27 -10.94
C THR A 408 -1.00 18.08 -12.18
N ALA A 409 -1.75 17.46 -13.10
CA ALA A 409 -2.28 18.21 -14.26
C ALA A 409 -3.33 19.25 -13.84
N GLY A 410 -4.13 18.94 -12.83
CA GLY A 410 -5.05 19.87 -12.20
C GLY A 410 -4.33 21.06 -11.54
N ASP A 411 -3.25 20.79 -10.81
CA ASP A 411 -2.41 21.83 -10.17
C ASP A 411 -1.80 22.77 -11.23
N VAL A 412 -1.23 22.22 -12.30
CA VAL A 412 -0.69 23.00 -13.43
C VAL A 412 -1.79 23.87 -14.07
N ALA A 413 -3.01 23.34 -14.22
CA ALA A 413 -4.12 24.10 -14.77
C ALA A 413 -4.57 25.25 -13.83
N ILE A 414 -4.53 25.05 -12.51
CA ILE A 414 -4.80 26.10 -11.51
C ILE A 414 -3.74 27.20 -11.60
N GLU A 415 -2.44 26.84 -11.67
CA GLU A 415 -1.36 27.81 -11.81
C GLU A 415 -1.51 28.70 -13.07
N GLN A 416 -2.05 28.11 -14.14
CA GLN A 416 -2.32 28.83 -15.40
C GLN A 416 -3.70 29.48 -15.45
N ASN A 417 -4.47 29.48 -14.35
CA ASN A 417 -5.84 29.99 -14.26
C ASN A 417 -6.79 29.41 -15.34
N ALA A 418 -6.57 28.14 -15.73
CA ALA A 418 -7.37 27.49 -16.75
C ALA A 418 -8.69 26.97 -16.17
N LYS A 419 -9.80 27.15 -16.91
CA LYS A 419 -11.13 26.63 -16.52
C LYS A 419 -11.25 25.10 -16.68
N LEU A 420 -10.48 24.50 -17.58
CA LEU A 420 -10.48 23.08 -17.89
C LEU A 420 -9.04 22.60 -18.08
N VAL A 421 -8.79 21.36 -17.66
CA VAL A 421 -7.51 20.69 -17.91
C VAL A 421 -7.47 20.17 -19.34
N THR A 422 -6.42 20.52 -20.07
CA THR A 422 -6.16 20.14 -21.46
C THR A 422 -4.95 19.21 -21.59
N ILE A 423 -4.68 18.69 -22.79
CA ILE A 423 -3.48 17.86 -23.07
C ILE A 423 -2.19 18.62 -22.71
N ALA A 424 -2.11 19.93 -22.99
CA ALA A 424 -0.92 20.72 -22.67
C ALA A 424 -0.58 20.70 -21.18
N HIS A 425 -1.59 20.77 -20.31
CA HIS A 425 -1.38 20.66 -18.85
C HIS A 425 -0.90 19.26 -18.44
N LEU A 426 -1.39 18.19 -19.09
CA LEU A 426 -0.93 16.81 -18.84
C LEU A 426 0.52 16.60 -19.27
N GLU A 427 0.94 17.17 -20.40
CA GLU A 427 2.32 17.11 -20.86
C GLU A 427 3.28 17.86 -19.92
N LEU A 428 2.88 19.03 -19.42
CA LEU A 428 3.63 19.75 -18.40
C LEU A 428 3.68 18.97 -17.10
N ALA A 429 2.56 18.42 -16.65
CA ALA A 429 2.48 17.59 -15.45
C ALA A 429 3.44 16.40 -15.51
N LYS A 430 3.55 15.72 -16.65
CA LYS A 430 4.52 14.62 -16.86
C LYS A 430 5.97 15.08 -16.77
N LYS A 431 6.28 16.32 -17.11
CA LYS A 431 7.63 16.89 -16.97
C LYS A 431 7.93 17.26 -15.50
N VAL A 432 6.94 17.80 -14.78
CA VAL A 432 7.07 18.23 -13.40
C VAL A 432 7.07 17.03 -12.44
N ALA A 433 6.11 16.11 -12.60
CA ALA A 433 5.92 14.95 -11.74
C ALA A 433 6.60 13.68 -12.29
N ARG A 434 7.88 13.80 -12.73
CA ARG A 434 8.67 12.64 -13.12
C ARG A 434 8.93 11.75 -11.90
N GLY A 435 8.65 10.45 -12.02
CA GLY A 435 9.04 9.48 -11.01
C GLY A 435 10.56 9.49 -10.75
N LEU A 436 10.97 9.15 -9.54
CA LEU A 436 12.37 9.12 -9.14
C LEU A 436 13.19 8.20 -10.07
N GLU A 437 12.64 7.04 -10.44
CA GLU A 437 13.27 6.06 -11.33
C GLU A 437 13.55 6.66 -12.71
N LYS A 438 12.65 7.51 -13.24
CA LYS A 438 12.87 8.19 -14.51
C LYS A 438 13.93 9.28 -14.40
N GLN A 439 13.93 10.04 -13.31
CA GLN A 439 14.96 11.05 -13.05
C GLN A 439 16.36 10.41 -12.93
N LEU A 440 16.45 9.29 -12.20
CA LEU A 440 17.69 8.54 -12.09
C LEU A 440 18.14 7.97 -13.44
N ALA A 441 17.20 7.36 -14.19
CA ALA A 441 17.50 6.82 -15.52
C ALA A 441 18.01 7.90 -16.48
N ASP A 442 17.37 9.07 -16.51
CA ASP A 442 17.80 10.20 -17.36
C ASP A 442 19.22 10.65 -16.97
N LYS A 443 19.51 10.76 -15.67
CA LYS A 443 20.84 11.10 -15.16
C LYS A 443 21.89 10.03 -15.47
N TYR A 444 21.54 8.74 -15.39
CA TYR A 444 22.45 7.67 -15.80
C TYR A 444 22.79 7.71 -17.29
N ILE A 445 21.79 7.97 -18.14
CA ILE A 445 22.01 8.08 -19.59
C ILE A 445 22.90 9.30 -19.88
N GLU A 446 22.64 10.45 -19.25
CA GLU A 446 23.44 11.66 -19.39
C GLU A 446 24.89 11.41 -18.99
N ASN A 447 25.14 10.94 -17.76
CA ASN A 447 26.48 10.65 -17.27
C ASN A 447 27.23 9.66 -18.17
N LYS A 448 26.58 8.56 -18.58
CA LYS A 448 27.20 7.55 -19.45
C LYS A 448 27.49 8.07 -20.86
N LYS A 449 26.78 9.09 -21.34
CA LYS A 449 27.07 9.78 -22.59
C LYS A 449 28.27 10.71 -22.43
N ASP A 450 28.31 11.50 -21.36
CA ASP A 450 29.40 12.46 -21.08
C ASP A 450 30.73 11.76 -20.90
N TYR A 451 30.73 10.57 -20.30
CA TYR A 451 31.95 9.76 -20.15
C TYR A 451 32.19 8.80 -21.34
N GLU A 452 31.48 8.96 -22.47
CA GLU A 452 31.60 8.11 -23.66
C GLU A 452 31.47 6.60 -23.39
N VAL A 453 30.78 6.22 -22.31
CA VAL A 453 30.55 4.81 -21.97
C VAL A 453 29.50 4.21 -22.90
N ILE A 454 28.54 5.00 -23.39
CA ILE A 454 27.58 4.57 -24.41
C ILE A 454 28.12 4.92 -25.79
N VAL A 455 28.50 3.89 -26.55
CA VAL A 455 28.97 4.05 -27.93
C VAL A 455 27.81 3.79 -28.89
N THR A 456 27.45 4.81 -29.68
CA THR A 456 26.29 4.74 -30.61
C THR A 456 26.68 4.69 -32.09
N LYS A 457 27.99 4.65 -32.39
CA LYS A 457 28.52 4.61 -33.77
C LYS A 457 29.75 3.72 -33.86
N GLY A 458 30.02 3.23 -35.08
CA GLY A 458 31.18 2.40 -35.35
C GLY A 458 30.99 0.94 -35.02
N ALA A 459 32.10 0.22 -34.87
CA ALA A 459 32.14 -1.21 -34.66
C ALA A 459 33.16 -1.59 -33.57
N LYS A 460 32.78 -2.43 -32.64
CA LYS A 460 33.64 -2.93 -31.55
C LYS A 460 33.49 -4.44 -31.43
N VAL A 461 34.62 -5.15 -31.18
CA VAL A 461 34.61 -6.58 -30.84
C VAL A 461 34.28 -6.75 -29.37
N GLY A 462 33.41 -7.70 -29.04
CA GLY A 462 33.08 -8.03 -27.65
C GLY A 462 32.27 -6.99 -26.89
N ARG A 463 31.86 -5.86 -27.51
CA ARG A 463 31.11 -4.79 -26.84
C ARG A 463 29.75 -4.57 -27.48
N ILE A 464 28.70 -4.45 -26.63
CA ILE A 464 27.32 -4.30 -27.05
C ILE A 464 26.52 -3.39 -26.10
N ASN A 465 25.54 -2.67 -26.62
CA ASN A 465 24.58 -1.92 -25.82
C ASN A 465 23.40 -2.82 -25.44
N GLY A 466 23.40 -3.30 -24.20
CA GLY A 466 22.26 -3.98 -23.60
C GLY A 466 21.22 -2.97 -23.10
N LEU A 467 19.96 -3.41 -22.96
CA LEU A 467 18.88 -2.60 -22.38
C LEU A 467 18.37 -3.25 -21.10
N ALA A 468 18.28 -2.48 -20.03
CA ALA A 468 17.77 -2.89 -18.74
C ALA A 468 16.66 -1.94 -18.25
N VAL A 469 16.03 -2.24 -17.13
CA VAL A 469 15.06 -1.36 -16.46
C VAL A 469 15.49 -1.11 -15.01
N LEU A 470 15.20 0.09 -14.53
CA LEU A 470 15.26 0.46 -13.11
C LEU A 470 13.84 0.52 -12.55
N GLY A 471 13.68 0.18 -11.28
CA GLY A 471 12.41 0.18 -10.57
C GLY A 471 11.72 -1.18 -10.53
N SER A 472 10.64 -1.23 -9.76
CA SER A 472 9.83 -2.44 -9.55
C SER A 472 8.33 -2.11 -9.60
N GLY A 473 7.49 -3.12 -9.79
CA GLY A 473 6.05 -3.05 -9.54
C GLY A 473 5.23 -2.11 -10.43
N GLY A 474 5.75 -1.51 -11.50
CA GLY A 474 4.96 -0.68 -12.42
C GLY A 474 5.57 0.66 -12.76
N SER A 475 6.51 1.16 -11.97
CA SER A 475 7.33 2.33 -12.30
C SER A 475 8.66 1.88 -12.89
N LEU A 476 8.63 1.32 -14.11
CA LEU A 476 9.82 0.87 -14.82
C LEU A 476 10.37 2.00 -15.69
N SER A 477 11.64 2.35 -15.50
CA SER A 477 12.39 3.27 -16.36
C SER A 477 13.52 2.54 -17.07
N GLY A 478 13.59 2.68 -18.40
CA GLY A 478 14.62 2.02 -19.18
C GLY A 478 15.98 2.69 -19.03
N ILE A 479 17.04 1.88 -19.06
CA ILE A 479 18.42 2.32 -19.10
C ILE A 479 19.22 1.57 -20.16
N ILE A 480 20.30 2.18 -20.65
CA ILE A 480 21.29 1.47 -21.46
C ILE A 480 22.39 0.94 -20.53
N GLN A 481 22.65 -0.33 -20.68
CA GLN A 481 23.70 -1.04 -19.97
C GLN A 481 24.71 -1.61 -20.96
N PRO A 482 25.84 -0.94 -21.23
CA PRO A 482 26.89 -1.50 -22.05
C PRO A 482 27.50 -2.73 -21.38
N ILE A 483 27.72 -3.76 -22.21
CA ILE A 483 28.28 -5.05 -21.82
C ILE A 483 29.54 -5.28 -22.64
N GLU A 484 30.61 -5.68 -21.99
CA GLU A 484 31.86 -6.13 -22.60
C GLU A 484 32.10 -7.60 -22.30
N ALA A 485 32.58 -8.31 -23.29
CA ALA A 485 32.99 -9.69 -23.18
C ALA A 485 34.41 -9.85 -23.75
N GLU A 486 35.22 -10.62 -23.03
CA GLU A 486 36.57 -10.99 -23.45
C GLU A 486 36.75 -12.50 -23.28
N VAL A 487 37.51 -13.08 -24.15
CA VAL A 487 37.81 -14.51 -24.17
C VAL A 487 39.32 -14.70 -24.18
N THR A 488 39.85 -15.36 -23.15
CA THR A 488 41.26 -15.68 -23.01
C THR A 488 41.50 -17.20 -23.04
N TYR A 489 42.71 -17.60 -23.32
CA TYR A 489 43.08 -19.02 -23.20
C TYR A 489 42.95 -19.45 -21.72
N GLY A 490 42.14 -20.46 -21.46
CA GLY A 490 41.87 -21.02 -20.15
C GLY A 490 42.87 -22.05 -19.70
N GLY A 491 42.90 -22.33 -18.39
CA GLY A 491 43.66 -23.42 -17.79
C GLY A 491 42.96 -24.78 -17.83
N LYS A 492 43.21 -25.61 -16.82
CA LYS A 492 42.58 -26.94 -16.68
C LYS A 492 41.06 -26.90 -16.43
N GLU A 493 40.56 -25.78 -15.87
CA GLU A 493 39.14 -25.57 -15.61
C GLU A 493 38.71 -24.23 -16.21
N THR A 494 37.70 -24.22 -17.05
CA THR A 494 37.09 -23.02 -17.60
C THR A 494 36.35 -22.27 -16.52
N LYS A 495 36.64 -20.98 -16.40
CA LYS A 495 35.91 -20.08 -15.52
C LYS A 495 35.03 -19.13 -16.34
N ILE A 496 33.75 -19.05 -15.98
CA ILE A 496 32.88 -17.98 -16.44
C ILE A 496 32.86 -16.91 -15.35
N ILE A 497 33.50 -15.79 -15.60
CA ILE A 497 33.63 -14.70 -14.65
C ILE A 497 32.75 -13.55 -15.12
N ALA A 498 31.66 -13.35 -14.42
CA ALA A 498 30.78 -12.21 -14.65
C ALA A 498 31.02 -11.16 -13.56
N THR A 499 31.38 -9.94 -13.95
CA THR A 499 31.61 -8.83 -13.06
C THR A 499 30.56 -7.75 -13.23
N GLY A 500 30.24 -7.06 -12.13
CA GLY A 500 29.11 -6.16 -11.97
C GLY A 500 28.23 -6.69 -10.82
N LYS A 501 27.35 -5.87 -10.27
CA LYS A 501 26.38 -6.31 -9.25
C LYS A 501 25.26 -7.12 -9.90
N LEU A 502 25.53 -8.41 -10.18
CA LEU A 502 24.60 -9.32 -10.83
C LEU A 502 23.86 -10.17 -9.79
N GLY A 503 22.54 -10.23 -9.89
CA GLY A 503 21.71 -11.17 -9.15
C GLY A 503 21.87 -12.62 -9.63
N GLU A 504 21.24 -13.56 -8.94
CA GLU A 504 21.39 -14.99 -9.22
C GLU A 504 20.85 -15.37 -10.61
N ILE A 505 19.68 -14.85 -11.00
CA ILE A 505 19.06 -15.11 -12.31
C ILE A 505 19.97 -14.66 -13.47
N ALA A 506 20.64 -13.52 -13.32
CA ALA A 506 21.58 -13.04 -14.33
C ALA A 506 22.82 -13.93 -14.46
N LYS A 507 23.32 -14.51 -13.36
CA LYS A 507 24.41 -15.49 -13.35
C LYS A 507 24.01 -16.81 -14.00
N GLU A 508 22.81 -17.31 -13.73
CA GLU A 508 22.26 -18.50 -14.39
C GLU A 508 22.11 -18.28 -15.90
N ALA A 509 21.65 -17.11 -16.32
CA ALA A 509 21.53 -16.75 -17.73
C ALA A 509 22.88 -16.83 -18.47
N ILE A 510 23.98 -16.41 -17.84
CA ILE A 510 25.34 -16.53 -18.39
C ILE A 510 25.75 -18.01 -18.51
N THR A 511 25.37 -18.85 -17.55
CA THR A 511 25.62 -20.31 -17.62
C THR A 511 24.86 -20.93 -18.80
N ASN A 512 23.62 -20.57 -19.03
CA ASN A 512 22.82 -21.01 -20.17
C ASN A 512 23.43 -20.56 -21.52
N VAL A 513 24.00 -19.35 -21.58
CA VAL A 513 24.71 -18.86 -22.75
C VAL A 513 25.92 -19.74 -23.09
N SER A 514 26.67 -20.23 -22.10
CA SER A 514 27.81 -21.10 -22.36
C SER A 514 27.40 -22.44 -23.04
N ALA A 515 26.23 -23.00 -22.64
CA ALA A 515 25.67 -24.17 -23.29
C ALA A 515 25.29 -23.89 -24.76
N LEU A 516 24.74 -22.69 -25.03
CA LEU A 516 24.36 -22.25 -26.36
C LEU A 516 25.59 -22.11 -27.29
N ILE A 517 26.68 -21.52 -26.78
CA ILE A 517 27.92 -21.36 -27.53
C ILE A 517 28.54 -22.73 -27.87
N LYS A 518 28.54 -23.67 -26.91
CA LYS A 518 28.99 -25.05 -27.11
C LYS A 518 28.16 -25.76 -28.21
N LYS A 519 26.84 -25.54 -28.20
CA LYS A 519 25.94 -26.09 -29.21
C LYS A 519 26.27 -25.61 -30.64
N TYR A 520 26.50 -24.34 -30.84
CA TYR A 520 26.74 -23.78 -32.17
C TYR A 520 28.13 -23.99 -32.74
N PHE A 521 29.13 -24.14 -31.89
CA PHE A 521 30.51 -24.21 -32.35
C PHE A 521 31.15 -25.60 -32.15
N GLY A 522 30.47 -26.53 -31.48
CA GLY A 522 31.01 -27.90 -31.24
C GLY A 522 32.28 -27.91 -30.40
N GLU A 523 32.71 -26.74 -29.90
CA GLU A 523 33.93 -26.59 -29.10
C GLU A 523 33.58 -26.74 -27.62
N ASP A 524 34.36 -27.53 -26.89
CA ASP A 524 34.28 -27.51 -25.44
C ASP A 524 35.02 -26.27 -24.93
N ILE A 525 34.25 -25.17 -24.87
CA ILE A 525 34.78 -23.89 -24.42
C ILE A 525 35.32 -24.02 -23.00
N LYS A 526 34.76 -24.92 -22.19
CA LYS A 526 35.23 -25.17 -20.82
C LYS A 526 36.67 -25.66 -20.74
N GLU A 527 37.17 -26.30 -21.78
CA GLU A 527 38.53 -26.84 -21.77
C GLU A 527 39.58 -25.94 -22.43
N LYS A 528 39.16 -24.89 -23.15
CA LYS A 528 40.07 -24.06 -23.96
C LYS A 528 40.11 -22.61 -23.60
N TYR A 529 39.00 -22.04 -23.08
CA TYR A 529 38.83 -20.61 -22.92
C TYR A 529 38.20 -20.22 -21.58
N ASP A 530 38.72 -19.19 -20.94
CA ASP A 530 38.04 -18.47 -19.89
C ASP A 530 37.19 -17.33 -20.48
N LEU A 531 35.93 -17.22 -20.03
CA LEU A 531 34.96 -16.27 -20.53
C LEU A 531 34.74 -15.17 -19.49
N TYR A 532 35.06 -13.96 -19.85
CA TYR A 532 34.85 -12.79 -19.00
C TYR A 532 33.71 -11.94 -19.54
N VAL A 533 32.79 -11.56 -18.68
CA VAL A 533 31.68 -10.67 -19.01
C VAL A 533 31.62 -9.57 -17.98
N GLN A 534 31.62 -8.33 -18.42
CA GLN A 534 31.52 -7.17 -17.56
C GLN A 534 30.34 -6.28 -17.97
N PHE A 535 29.50 -5.98 -17.00
CA PHE A 535 28.47 -4.94 -17.14
C PHE A 535 29.08 -3.63 -16.67
N LEU A 536 29.30 -2.69 -17.61
CA LEU A 536 30.04 -1.47 -17.33
C LEU A 536 29.25 -0.51 -16.45
N GLN A 537 29.87 -0.05 -15.36
CA GLN A 537 29.31 0.96 -14.45
C GLN A 537 27.89 0.62 -13.96
N THR A 538 27.70 -0.57 -13.42
CA THR A 538 26.48 -0.93 -12.71
C THR A 538 26.55 -0.45 -11.27
N TYR A 539 25.77 0.56 -10.91
CA TYR A 539 25.69 1.10 -9.53
C TYR A 539 24.63 0.36 -8.70
N GLU A 540 23.59 -0.14 -9.35
CA GLU A 540 22.53 -0.95 -8.75
C GLU A 540 22.58 -2.39 -9.27
N GLY A 541 22.09 -3.35 -8.47
CA GLY A 541 22.05 -4.75 -8.87
C GLY A 541 21.18 -4.95 -10.13
N LEU A 542 21.73 -5.65 -11.12
CA LEU A 542 20.97 -6.12 -12.28
C LEU A 542 20.40 -7.50 -11.96
N GLU A 543 19.08 -7.61 -12.04
CA GLU A 543 18.34 -8.85 -11.85
C GLU A 543 17.61 -9.21 -13.14
N GLY A 544 17.47 -10.51 -13.37
CA GLY A 544 16.74 -11.05 -14.53
C GLY A 544 17.64 -11.50 -15.69
N ASP A 545 17.03 -12.26 -16.60
CA ASP A 545 17.67 -12.93 -17.74
C ASP A 545 17.62 -12.11 -19.04
N SER A 546 17.01 -10.92 -19.01
CA SER A 546 16.72 -10.11 -20.20
C SER A 546 17.95 -9.56 -20.94
N ALA A 547 19.16 -9.73 -20.37
CA ALA A 547 20.41 -9.39 -20.99
C ALA A 547 21.11 -10.59 -21.67
N SER A 548 20.57 -11.80 -21.58
CA SER A 548 21.24 -13.02 -22.05
C SER A 548 21.49 -13.04 -23.56
N LEU A 549 20.59 -12.47 -24.39
CA LEU A 549 20.86 -12.28 -25.82
C LEU A 549 22.06 -11.34 -26.04
N ALA A 550 22.18 -10.27 -25.27
CA ALA A 550 23.30 -9.33 -25.37
C ALA A 550 24.62 -10.02 -24.97
N VAL A 551 24.61 -10.71 -23.83
CA VAL A 551 25.78 -11.46 -23.33
C VAL A 551 26.22 -12.50 -24.34
N ALA A 552 25.31 -13.32 -24.87
CA ALA A 552 25.61 -14.32 -25.89
C ALA A 552 26.24 -13.71 -27.15
N THR A 553 25.70 -12.58 -27.60
CA THR A 553 26.22 -11.85 -28.78
C THR A 553 27.60 -11.30 -28.53
N ALA A 554 27.86 -10.69 -27.36
CA ALA A 554 29.16 -10.17 -26.98
C ALA A 554 30.23 -11.27 -26.90
N LEU A 555 29.91 -12.41 -26.28
CA LEU A 555 30.81 -13.56 -26.15
C LEU A 555 31.17 -14.17 -27.53
N ILE A 556 30.19 -14.34 -28.44
CA ILE A 556 30.48 -14.85 -29.79
C ILE A 556 31.31 -13.84 -30.59
N SER A 557 31.02 -12.55 -30.47
CA SER A 557 31.84 -11.50 -31.08
C SER A 557 33.28 -11.57 -30.61
N ALA A 558 33.51 -11.71 -29.28
CA ALA A 558 34.85 -11.83 -28.70
C ALA A 558 35.54 -13.13 -29.17
N LEU A 559 34.84 -14.29 -29.09
CA LEU A 559 35.37 -15.62 -29.44
C LEU A 559 35.80 -15.71 -30.92
N LYS A 560 35.00 -15.19 -31.83
CA LYS A 560 35.26 -15.25 -33.28
C LYS A 560 35.89 -13.96 -33.83
N LYS A 561 36.15 -12.97 -32.96
CA LYS A 561 36.70 -11.67 -33.32
C LYS A 561 35.92 -10.99 -34.46
N ILE A 562 34.58 -10.98 -34.35
CA ILE A 562 33.67 -10.38 -35.30
C ILE A 562 33.10 -9.09 -34.68
N PRO A 563 33.28 -7.91 -35.29
CA PRO A 563 32.81 -6.67 -34.70
C PRO A 563 31.30 -6.58 -34.64
N ILE A 564 30.79 -5.97 -33.57
CA ILE A 564 29.38 -5.62 -33.35
C ILE A 564 29.15 -4.19 -33.82
N ASN A 565 28.09 -3.95 -34.60
CA ASN A 565 27.68 -2.60 -34.97
C ASN A 565 27.09 -1.88 -33.74
N GLN A 566 27.71 -0.77 -33.34
CA GLN A 566 27.34 -0.02 -32.15
C GLN A 566 26.08 0.87 -32.32
N GLU A 567 25.54 1.00 -33.53
CA GLU A 567 24.23 1.64 -33.77
C GLU A 567 23.04 0.79 -33.29
N PHE A 568 23.32 -0.39 -32.74
CA PHE A 568 22.31 -1.32 -32.23
C PHE A 568 22.32 -1.35 -30.70
N ALA A 569 21.12 -1.49 -30.14
CA ALA A 569 20.93 -2.00 -28.80
C ALA A 569 20.08 -3.28 -28.82
N ILE A 570 20.20 -4.10 -27.80
CA ILE A 570 19.54 -5.38 -27.74
C ILE A 570 18.92 -5.64 -26.35
N THR A 571 17.77 -6.23 -26.34
CA THR A 571 17.18 -6.85 -25.15
C THR A 571 16.47 -8.14 -25.53
N GLY A 572 16.46 -9.06 -24.62
CA GLY A 572 15.80 -10.36 -24.80
C GLY A 572 16.46 -11.42 -23.94
N SER A 573 15.69 -12.41 -23.52
CA SER A 573 16.19 -13.64 -22.95
C SER A 573 16.44 -14.68 -24.05
N VAL A 574 17.36 -15.60 -23.83
CA VAL A 574 17.65 -16.71 -24.76
C VAL A 574 17.50 -18.04 -24.05
N SER A 575 16.74 -18.95 -24.65
CA SER A 575 16.64 -20.30 -24.17
C SER A 575 17.92 -21.09 -24.50
N VAL A 576 18.15 -22.21 -23.79
CA VAL A 576 19.27 -23.14 -24.08
C VAL A 576 19.18 -23.74 -25.51
N ARG A 577 18.02 -23.66 -26.16
CA ARG A 577 17.81 -24.05 -27.54
C ARG A 577 18.13 -22.95 -28.55
N GLY A 578 18.28 -21.69 -28.08
CA GLY A 578 18.56 -20.52 -28.91
C GLY A 578 17.33 -19.77 -29.35
N GLU A 579 16.17 -20.01 -28.75
CA GLU A 579 14.95 -19.20 -28.99
C GLU A 579 15.02 -17.88 -28.26
N ALA A 580 14.54 -16.80 -28.88
CA ALA A 580 14.41 -15.49 -28.25
C ALA A 580 13.13 -15.45 -27.42
N LEU A 581 13.27 -15.35 -26.11
CA LEU A 581 12.16 -15.34 -25.15
C LEU A 581 11.74 -13.92 -24.79
N PRO A 582 10.43 -13.70 -24.49
CA PRO A 582 9.90 -12.38 -24.13
C PRO A 582 10.46 -11.89 -22.80
N ILE A 583 10.52 -10.56 -22.68
CA ILE A 583 11.03 -9.86 -21.49
C ILE A 583 10.06 -8.78 -21.01
N GLY A 584 10.18 -8.38 -19.75
CA GLY A 584 9.43 -7.27 -19.18
C GLY A 584 9.98 -5.89 -19.56
N GLY A 585 9.10 -4.86 -19.56
CA GLY A 585 9.48 -3.47 -19.75
C GLY A 585 9.99 -3.10 -21.15
N ALA A 586 9.55 -3.81 -22.19
CA ALA A 586 10.00 -3.59 -23.57
C ALA A 586 9.83 -2.13 -24.03
N THR A 587 8.70 -1.50 -23.74
CA THR A 587 8.44 -0.08 -24.06
C THR A 587 9.48 0.84 -23.41
N ALA A 588 9.71 0.72 -22.10
CA ALA A 588 10.66 1.56 -21.36
C ALA A 588 12.10 1.38 -21.88
N LYS A 589 12.51 0.14 -22.18
CA LYS A 589 13.82 -0.18 -22.76
C LYS A 589 14.05 0.48 -24.12
N ILE A 590 13.05 0.44 -24.99
CA ILE A 590 13.14 1.08 -26.32
C ILE A 590 13.15 2.60 -26.19
N GLU A 591 12.38 3.17 -25.27
CA GLU A 591 12.41 4.60 -25.00
C GLU A 591 13.80 5.08 -24.54
N ALA A 592 14.47 4.31 -23.66
CA ALA A 592 15.84 4.59 -23.26
C ALA A 592 16.84 4.55 -24.44
N ALA A 593 16.65 3.62 -25.37
CA ALA A 593 17.47 3.54 -26.57
C ALA A 593 17.26 4.79 -27.48
N ILE A 594 16.02 5.26 -27.62
CA ILE A 594 15.70 6.51 -28.34
C ILE A 594 16.38 7.71 -27.65
N ASP A 595 16.27 7.83 -26.33
CA ASP A 595 16.82 8.94 -25.54
C ASP A 595 18.37 8.95 -25.58
N ALA A 596 19.00 7.79 -25.75
CA ALA A 596 20.43 7.67 -25.95
C ALA A 596 20.90 7.92 -27.38
N GLY A 597 19.99 7.97 -28.36
CA GLY A 597 20.34 8.19 -29.76
C GLY A 597 20.71 6.93 -30.55
N ILE A 598 20.33 5.76 -30.05
CA ILE A 598 20.46 4.47 -30.77
C ILE A 598 19.48 4.45 -31.95
N LYS A 599 19.94 3.93 -33.08
CA LYS A 599 19.12 3.88 -34.31
C LYS A 599 18.33 2.57 -34.48
N ASN A 600 18.86 1.45 -33.97
CA ASN A 600 18.27 0.14 -34.18
C ASN A 600 18.16 -0.60 -32.83
N VAL A 601 17.01 -1.23 -32.59
CA VAL A 601 16.82 -2.07 -31.40
C VAL A 601 16.36 -3.44 -31.82
N ILE A 602 17.04 -4.47 -31.29
CA ILE A 602 16.65 -5.87 -31.44
C ILE A 602 15.83 -6.29 -30.21
N VAL A 603 14.66 -6.86 -30.48
CA VAL A 603 13.71 -7.34 -29.46
C VAL A 603 13.14 -8.69 -29.86
N PRO A 604 12.75 -9.57 -28.91
CA PRO A 604 11.99 -10.77 -29.24
C PRO A 604 10.69 -10.43 -29.94
N ARG A 605 10.30 -11.18 -30.97
CA ARG A 605 9.06 -10.95 -31.73
C ARG A 605 7.82 -10.98 -30.85
N SER A 606 7.80 -11.83 -29.83
CA SER A 606 6.73 -11.92 -28.84
C SER A 606 6.46 -10.60 -28.10
N ASN A 607 7.49 -9.76 -27.91
CA ASN A 607 7.34 -8.45 -27.26
C ASN A 607 6.76 -7.35 -28.16
N LEU A 608 6.59 -7.56 -29.48
CA LEU A 608 5.96 -6.55 -30.35
C LEU A 608 4.57 -6.14 -29.86
N GLN A 609 3.87 -7.06 -29.19
CA GLN A 609 2.55 -6.77 -28.61
C GLN A 609 2.60 -5.87 -27.35
N ASP A 610 3.75 -5.72 -26.72
CA ASP A 610 3.92 -4.96 -25.47
C ASP A 610 4.46 -3.55 -25.74
N ILE A 611 4.82 -3.25 -27.01
CA ILE A 611 5.43 -1.98 -27.39
C ILE A 611 4.34 -0.93 -27.65
N VAL A 612 4.30 0.08 -26.79
CA VAL A 612 3.39 1.22 -26.90
C VAL A 612 4.21 2.51 -26.84
N ILE A 613 4.62 3.02 -28.00
CA ILE A 613 5.48 4.21 -28.13
C ILE A 613 4.78 5.21 -29.04
N ASP A 614 4.94 6.51 -28.74
CA ASP A 614 4.38 7.59 -29.53
C ASP A 614 4.93 7.57 -30.97
N LYS A 615 4.06 7.86 -31.95
CA LYS A 615 4.39 7.82 -33.39
C LYS A 615 5.63 8.66 -33.76
N GLU A 616 5.78 9.84 -33.13
CA GLU A 616 6.93 10.73 -33.36
C GLU A 616 8.24 10.14 -32.85
N ARG A 617 8.19 9.47 -31.67
CA ARG A 617 9.36 8.80 -31.09
C ARG A 617 9.73 7.55 -31.89
N LEU A 618 8.72 6.79 -32.36
CA LEU A 618 8.92 5.58 -33.15
C LEU A 618 9.63 5.84 -34.48
N LYS A 619 9.46 7.04 -35.08
CA LYS A 619 10.19 7.45 -36.29
C LYS A 619 11.71 7.55 -36.09
N LYS A 620 12.18 7.71 -34.86
CA LYS A 620 13.61 7.89 -34.53
C LYS A 620 14.37 6.58 -34.39
N ILE A 621 13.68 5.44 -34.34
CA ILE A 621 14.29 4.13 -34.08
C ILE A 621 13.70 3.05 -34.97
N LYS A 622 14.54 2.10 -35.38
CA LYS A 622 14.12 0.91 -36.11
C LYS A 622 14.05 -0.28 -35.17
N ILE A 623 12.86 -0.84 -34.98
CA ILE A 623 12.66 -2.06 -34.17
C ILE A 623 12.83 -3.28 -35.06
N ILE A 624 13.68 -4.21 -34.66
CA ILE A 624 13.99 -5.43 -35.39
C ILE A 624 13.56 -6.62 -34.53
N PRO A 625 12.43 -7.25 -34.87
CA PRO A 625 11.96 -8.44 -34.17
C PRO A 625 12.75 -9.67 -34.57
N VAL A 626 13.12 -10.48 -33.60
CA VAL A 626 13.86 -11.74 -33.78
C VAL A 626 13.11 -12.91 -33.12
N ASP A 627 13.21 -14.10 -33.72
CA ASP A 627 12.61 -15.32 -33.19
C ASP A 627 13.65 -16.21 -32.53
N ASN A 628 14.90 -16.12 -32.96
CA ASN A 628 16.01 -16.93 -32.47
C ASN A 628 17.32 -16.14 -32.42
N PHE A 629 18.29 -16.72 -31.72
CA PHE A 629 19.59 -16.09 -31.54
C PHE A 629 20.39 -15.92 -32.84
N VAL A 630 20.19 -16.81 -33.82
CA VAL A 630 20.88 -16.72 -35.13
C VAL A 630 20.45 -15.45 -35.89
N ASP A 631 19.16 -15.06 -35.80
CA ASP A 631 18.66 -13.84 -36.39
C ASP A 631 19.35 -12.61 -35.77
N VAL A 632 19.59 -12.64 -34.46
CA VAL A 632 20.35 -11.58 -33.76
C VAL A 632 21.72 -11.41 -34.36
N LEU A 633 22.49 -12.54 -34.49
CA LEU A 633 23.84 -12.50 -35.03
C LEU A 633 23.87 -12.00 -36.47
N GLU A 634 22.89 -12.37 -37.28
CA GLU A 634 22.78 -11.92 -38.68
C GLU A 634 22.62 -10.41 -38.79
N HIS A 635 21.83 -9.79 -37.91
CA HIS A 635 21.53 -8.36 -37.95
C HIS A 635 22.62 -7.47 -37.33
N ILE A 636 23.28 -7.92 -36.28
CA ILE A 636 24.13 -7.04 -35.46
C ILE A 636 25.63 -7.20 -35.74
N LEU A 637 26.09 -8.40 -36.17
CA LEU A 637 27.49 -8.65 -36.46
C LEU A 637 27.88 -8.19 -37.87
N ILE A 638 29.09 -7.63 -37.97
CA ILE A 638 29.68 -7.19 -39.24
C ILE A 638 30.51 -8.34 -39.81
N TRP A 639 29.93 -9.10 -40.73
CA TRP A 639 30.47 -10.37 -41.23
C TRP A 639 31.60 -10.27 -42.27
N ASN A 640 32.25 -9.13 -42.41
CA ASN A 640 33.28 -8.85 -43.45
C ASN A 640 34.21 -10.09 -43.66
N GLY A 641 34.00 -10.84 -44.74
CA GLY A 641 34.77 -12.05 -45.09
C GLY A 641 34.48 -13.28 -44.23
N LYS A 642 33.72 -13.19 -43.13
CA LYS A 642 33.43 -14.29 -42.18
C LYS A 642 32.03 -14.90 -42.30
N ARG A 643 31.31 -14.62 -43.39
CA ARG A 643 29.96 -15.22 -43.67
C ARG A 643 29.88 -16.74 -43.60
N PRO A 644 30.95 -17.53 -43.95
CA PRO A 644 30.91 -19.00 -43.80
C PRO A 644 30.58 -19.45 -42.36
N ILE A 645 31.01 -18.68 -41.34
CA ILE A 645 30.71 -18.97 -39.93
C ILE A 645 29.21 -18.84 -39.66
N LEU A 646 28.54 -17.83 -40.22
CA LEU A 646 27.09 -17.70 -40.11
C LEU A 646 26.33 -18.86 -40.75
N THR A 647 26.85 -19.34 -41.91
CA THR A 647 26.27 -20.50 -42.62
C THR A 647 26.39 -21.75 -41.80
N GLN A 648 27.54 -21.97 -41.14
CA GLN A 648 27.77 -23.08 -40.21
C GLN A 648 26.79 -23.02 -39.02
N ILE A 649 26.64 -21.86 -38.39
CA ILE A 649 25.69 -21.65 -37.27
C ILE A 649 24.26 -21.93 -37.73
N LYS A 650 23.85 -21.42 -38.91
CA LYS A 650 22.52 -21.69 -39.50
C LYS A 650 22.28 -23.18 -39.77
N LYS A 651 23.31 -23.93 -40.18
CA LYS A 651 23.21 -25.36 -40.39
C LYS A 651 23.05 -26.10 -39.05
N SER A 652 23.91 -25.82 -38.08
CA SER A 652 23.80 -26.41 -36.72
C SER A 652 22.47 -26.09 -36.01
N ALA A 653 21.82 -24.95 -36.35
CA ALA A 653 20.51 -24.58 -35.84
C ALA A 653 19.36 -25.35 -36.52
N LYS A 654 19.54 -25.85 -37.78
CA LYS A 654 18.51 -26.59 -38.53
C LYS A 654 18.59 -28.11 -38.32
N ASP A 655 19.76 -28.63 -38.01
CA ASP A 655 20.01 -30.06 -37.88
C ASP A 655 19.55 -30.64 -36.53
N MET A 656 18.85 -29.81 -35.71
CA MET A 656 18.21 -30.14 -34.42
C MET A 656 16.75 -29.73 -34.42
#